data_b65e9c26d0ecc582abb30f223e008e45
#
_entry.id   b65e9c26d0ecc582abb30f223e008e45
#
_cell.length_a   1.000
_cell.length_b   1.000
_cell.length_c   1.000
_cell.angle_alpha   90.00
_cell.angle_beta   90.00
_cell.angle_gamma   90.00
#
_symmetry.space_group_name_H-M   'P 1'
#
loop_
_entity.id
_entity.type
_entity.pdbx_description
1 polymer ?
#
loop_
_entity_poly.entity_id
_entity_poly.type
_entity_poly.pdbx_seq_one_letter_code
_entity_poly.pdbx_strand_id
1 'polypeptide(L)'
;MKKITFIAILLLCICSLTKAKEKVIEQPPFIAWTSTSIQVDKVVLSDTATVLYIKAFYHPKQWIRISGQSFLKDNNGETYALRSGIGIKPDTEFWMPESGEGEFRLVFPPIPTSATSIDFSEGDNVQGAFKIWGIQLKGKALPELLLPQEAIVHKIDINDELPEPKIEYKDATIKGRILDYRPGLVSKIVPIIFDPVKGAYESEEVKINNDGTFVTRVKVPTTTSAAIRLFGKMITFYAVPGEESSVIINTRELCRQQSKFHKDDKPYGEAVYFGGTLAGLSQEYSNCTLKTSILNDYRQLFKDVAGMDAGAYKDFIYGKRANLLASIEKAPISKALKAVLGNQVDAEAAQAISLTEMVIKQAYTMEHKMSKEEAREYFNTAQIELPENYYANAFRPLASINTMAALYNSKLSELIPYYLRRRTDELTKAWGTDKGIYFDINKAGELYSSIKEFTPLTAEQEVILATLPPACQNEVRDANNQLLKTLEANKKKTGFTINEVGNVSNEELFSSIISKYRGKVILVDFWATWCGPCRMANKAMLPLKEELKGKDIVYLYITGETSPLKTWENMIPDIHGEHFRLTDAQWSFLGDKFDIRGVPTYLIIDREGNVKHQKTGFPGVAQIKEELMKVYD
;
A
#
# COMPACT_ATOMS: atom_id res chain seq x y z
N MET A 1 -31.06 25.22 94.49
CA MET A 1 -29.94 24.63 93.77
C MET A 1 -30.51 23.68 92.72
N LYS A 2 -30.72 24.14 91.54
CA LYS A 2 -31.27 23.35 90.41
C LYS A 2 -30.16 23.04 89.45
N LYS A 3 -29.85 21.73 89.22
CA LYS A 3 -28.91 21.27 88.19
C LYS A 3 -29.59 21.30 86.84
N ILE A 4 -29.02 22.04 85.91
CA ILE A 4 -29.42 22.05 84.49
C ILE A 4 -28.54 21.05 83.76
N THR A 5 -29.19 20.01 83.23
CA THR A 5 -28.54 18.99 82.43
C THR A 5 -28.60 19.43 80.97
N PHE A 6 -27.46 19.63 80.31
CA PHE A 6 -27.33 19.93 78.89
C PHE A 6 -27.32 18.62 78.11
N ILE A 7 -28.33 18.36 77.31
CA ILE A 7 -28.34 17.27 76.36
C ILE A 7 -27.75 17.76 75.02
N ALA A 8 -26.54 17.32 74.69
CA ALA A 8 -25.93 17.56 73.37
C ALA A 8 -26.50 16.50 72.38
N ILE A 9 -27.31 16.96 71.46
CA ILE A 9 -27.78 16.15 70.31
C ILE A 9 -26.66 16.15 69.28
N LEU A 10 -25.93 15.01 69.16
CA LEU A 10 -24.95 14.74 68.14
C LEU A 10 -25.67 14.34 66.85
N LEU A 11 -25.83 15.26 65.91
CA LEU A 11 -26.27 14.96 64.53
C LEU A 11 -25.15 14.23 63.80
N LEU A 12 -25.23 12.92 63.76
CA LEU A 12 -24.45 12.10 62.82
C LEU A 12 -25.01 12.32 61.41
N CYS A 13 -24.39 13.18 60.64
CA CYS A 13 -24.53 13.17 59.19
C CYS A 13 -23.88 11.91 58.67
N ILE A 14 -24.68 10.88 58.45
CA ILE A 14 -24.27 9.71 57.66
C ILE A 14 -24.25 10.18 56.21
N CYS A 15 -23.09 10.66 55.73
CA CYS A 15 -22.80 10.73 54.31
C CYS A 15 -22.72 9.29 53.80
N SER A 16 -23.85 8.75 53.35
CA SER A 16 -23.83 7.57 52.51
C SER A 16 -23.06 7.92 51.24
N LEU A 17 -21.80 7.57 51.22
CA LEU A 17 -21.01 7.43 49.99
C LEU A 17 -21.69 6.34 49.16
N THR A 18 -22.68 6.73 48.35
CA THR A 18 -23.15 5.89 47.27
C THR A 18 -21.95 5.70 46.36
N LYS A 19 -21.25 4.55 46.51
CA LYS A 19 -20.31 4.10 45.50
C LYS A 19 -21.03 4.16 44.18
N ALA A 20 -20.59 5.05 43.28
CA ALA A 20 -21.08 5.09 41.91
C ALA A 20 -21.04 3.66 41.39
N LYS A 21 -22.16 3.16 40.90
CA LYS A 21 -22.28 1.78 40.45
C LYS A 21 -21.58 1.65 39.13
N GLU A 22 -20.28 1.30 39.19
CA GLU A 22 -19.48 1.10 37.98
C GLU A 22 -19.84 -0.25 37.34
N LYS A 23 -20.05 -0.24 36.04
CA LYS A 23 -20.19 -1.45 35.23
C LYS A 23 -18.94 -1.60 34.39
N VAL A 24 -18.21 -2.67 34.61
CA VAL A 24 -16.98 -3.02 33.90
C VAL A 24 -17.28 -4.10 32.87
N ILE A 25 -16.86 -3.89 31.64
CA ILE A 25 -16.95 -4.84 30.53
C ILE A 25 -15.52 -5.09 30.03
N GLU A 26 -14.97 -6.25 30.33
CA GLU A 26 -13.64 -6.66 29.92
C GLU A 26 -13.69 -7.22 28.51
N GLN A 27 -12.77 -6.80 27.66
CA GLN A 27 -12.58 -7.25 26.29
C GLN A 27 -13.92 -7.43 25.54
N PRO A 28 -14.68 -6.33 25.37
CA PRO A 28 -15.99 -6.40 24.74
C PRO A 28 -15.90 -6.86 23.29
N PRO A 29 -16.72 -7.83 22.85
CA PRO A 29 -16.77 -8.17 21.42
C PRO A 29 -17.25 -6.97 20.59
N PHE A 30 -16.81 -6.92 19.34
CA PHE A 30 -17.12 -5.82 18.41
C PHE A 30 -17.36 -6.36 16.99
N ILE A 31 -18.02 -5.57 16.13
CA ILE A 31 -18.38 -6.00 14.78
C ILE A 31 -17.24 -5.75 13.78
N ALA A 32 -16.70 -4.52 13.76
CA ALA A 32 -15.72 -4.13 12.77
C ALA A 32 -14.80 -3.01 13.27
N TRP A 33 -13.63 -2.91 12.70
CA TRP A 33 -12.69 -1.79 12.87
C TRP A 33 -12.03 -1.37 11.55
N THR A 34 -11.42 -0.19 11.54
CA THR A 34 -10.62 0.28 10.40
C THR A 34 -9.14 -0.10 10.51
N SER A 35 -8.66 -0.39 11.71
CA SER A 35 -7.24 -0.70 11.97
C SER A 35 -7.07 -1.60 13.19
N THR A 36 -6.05 -2.43 13.17
CA THR A 36 -5.61 -3.28 14.28
C THR A 36 -4.76 -2.54 15.31
N SER A 37 -4.37 -1.29 15.01
CA SER A 37 -3.42 -0.52 15.83
C SER A 37 -3.96 -0.14 17.20
N ILE A 38 -5.27 -0.09 17.38
CA ILE A 38 -5.90 0.11 18.70
C ILE A 38 -6.98 -0.92 18.93
N GLN A 39 -7.09 -1.41 20.17
CA GLN A 39 -8.11 -2.37 20.61
C GLN A 39 -8.65 -1.96 21.96
N VAL A 40 -9.96 -2.18 22.16
CA VAL A 40 -10.61 -1.89 23.45
C VAL A 40 -10.38 -3.06 24.38
N ASP A 41 -9.56 -2.85 25.41
CA ASP A 41 -9.31 -3.83 26.45
C ASP A 41 -10.46 -3.88 27.47
N LYS A 42 -11.02 -2.70 27.78
CA LYS A 42 -12.07 -2.58 28.78
C LYS A 42 -12.93 -1.34 28.56
N VAL A 43 -14.23 -1.46 28.87
CA VAL A 43 -15.15 -0.33 28.97
C VAL A 43 -15.65 -0.22 30.41
N VAL A 44 -15.54 0.96 31.01
CA VAL A 44 -16.09 1.27 32.32
C VAL A 44 -17.19 2.31 32.18
N LEU A 45 -18.39 1.94 32.58
CA LEU A 45 -19.57 2.83 32.61
C LEU A 45 -19.83 3.25 34.05
N SER A 46 -19.95 4.55 34.29
CA SER A 46 -20.34 5.13 35.57
C SER A 46 -21.32 6.27 35.38
N ASP A 47 -21.91 6.78 36.45
CA ASP A 47 -22.85 7.90 36.42
C ASP A 47 -22.17 9.24 36.01
N THR A 48 -20.83 9.30 36.01
CA THR A 48 -20.06 10.51 35.71
C THR A 48 -19.32 10.46 34.38
N ALA A 49 -18.96 9.27 33.92
CA ALA A 49 -18.17 9.08 32.71
C ALA A 49 -18.31 7.67 32.12
N THR A 50 -18.01 7.57 30.83
CA THR A 50 -17.68 6.31 30.13
C THR A 50 -16.20 6.35 29.80
N VAL A 51 -15.46 5.31 30.19
CA VAL A 51 -14.01 5.24 29.97
C VAL A 51 -13.67 4.03 29.12
N LEU A 52 -13.05 4.27 27.97
CA LEU A 52 -12.44 3.21 27.16
C LEU A 52 -10.98 3.03 27.57
N TYR A 53 -10.60 1.84 27.96
CA TYR A 53 -9.22 1.42 28.13
C TYR A 53 -8.74 0.86 26.80
N ILE A 54 -7.72 1.47 26.23
CA ILE A 54 -7.21 1.13 24.90
C ILE A 54 -5.82 0.51 25.04
N LYS A 55 -5.60 -0.61 24.35
CA LYS A 55 -4.27 -1.12 24.05
C LYS A 55 -3.92 -0.77 22.61
N ALA A 56 -2.75 -0.19 22.45
CA ALA A 56 -2.19 0.17 21.16
C ALA A 56 -1.10 -0.85 20.77
N PHE A 57 -1.10 -1.25 19.50
CA PHE A 57 -0.17 -2.20 18.91
C PHE A 57 0.36 -1.60 17.61
N TYR A 58 1.58 -1.08 17.61
CA TYR A 58 2.17 -0.47 16.42
C TYR A 58 3.69 -0.67 16.39
N HIS A 59 4.33 -0.25 15.32
CA HIS A 59 5.78 -0.41 15.18
C HIS A 59 6.55 0.32 16.28
N PRO A 60 7.57 -0.31 16.89
CA PRO A 60 8.45 0.36 17.87
C PRO A 60 9.01 1.69 17.33
N LYS A 61 9.07 2.71 18.17
CA LYS A 61 9.61 4.04 17.81
C LYS A 61 8.83 4.76 16.68
N GLN A 62 7.66 4.28 16.32
CA GLN A 62 6.71 5.02 15.50
C GLN A 62 5.60 5.59 16.39
N TRP A 63 4.75 6.42 15.87
CA TRP A 63 3.71 7.06 16.65
C TRP A 63 2.31 6.77 16.08
N ILE A 64 1.33 6.86 16.97
CA ILE A 64 -0.10 6.97 16.64
C ILE A 64 -0.62 8.28 17.21
N ARG A 65 -1.80 8.71 16.78
CA ARG A 65 -2.47 9.91 17.28
C ARG A 65 -3.95 9.64 17.40
N ILE A 66 -4.57 10.08 18.48
CA ILE A 66 -6.02 10.08 18.64
C ILE A 66 -6.54 11.50 18.42
N SER A 67 -7.52 11.64 17.56
CA SER A 67 -8.15 12.93 17.26
C SER A 67 -8.95 13.47 18.47
N GLY A 68 -8.81 14.77 18.77
CA GLY A 68 -9.64 15.45 19.75
C GLY A 68 -11.12 15.52 19.36
N GLN A 69 -11.45 15.29 18.08
CA GLN A 69 -12.83 15.21 17.57
C GLN A 69 -13.46 13.82 17.76
N SER A 70 -12.76 12.89 18.40
CA SER A 70 -13.27 11.53 18.66
C SER A 70 -14.58 11.55 19.43
N PHE A 71 -15.44 10.59 19.15
CA PHE A 71 -16.72 10.43 19.84
C PHE A 71 -17.12 8.96 19.96
N LEU A 72 -18.02 8.71 20.92
CA LEU A 72 -18.80 7.47 20.97
C LEU A 72 -20.19 7.76 20.42
N LYS A 73 -20.77 6.74 19.78
CA LYS A 73 -22.18 6.75 19.36
C LYS A 73 -22.86 5.52 19.91
N ASP A 74 -23.97 5.68 20.63
CA ASP A 74 -24.71 4.53 21.17
C ASP A 74 -25.66 3.92 20.13
N ASN A 75 -26.31 2.81 20.52
CA ASN A 75 -27.25 2.12 19.65
C ASN A 75 -28.56 2.89 19.39
N ASN A 76 -28.82 4.00 20.08
CA ASN A 76 -29.94 4.91 19.83
C ASN A 76 -29.56 6.04 18.89
N GLY A 77 -28.28 6.17 18.54
CA GLY A 77 -27.76 7.20 17.65
C GLY A 77 -27.23 8.45 18.36
N GLU A 78 -27.30 8.50 19.69
CA GLU A 78 -26.76 9.61 20.48
C GLU A 78 -25.23 9.61 20.48
N THR A 79 -24.63 10.80 20.40
CA THR A 79 -23.18 10.98 20.31
C THR A 79 -22.62 11.61 21.59
N TYR A 80 -21.44 11.15 21.99
CA TYR A 80 -20.73 11.55 23.20
C TYR A 80 -19.30 11.94 22.82
N ALA A 81 -19.01 13.24 22.76
CA ALA A 81 -17.71 13.75 22.37
C ALA A 81 -16.62 13.42 23.40
N LEU A 82 -15.38 13.17 22.94
CA LEU A 82 -14.23 12.94 23.80
C LEU A 82 -14.01 14.13 24.73
N ARG A 83 -13.88 13.88 26.05
CA ARG A 83 -13.56 14.88 27.06
C ARG A 83 -12.08 15.02 27.28
N SER A 84 -11.37 13.89 27.39
CA SER A 84 -9.92 13.89 27.64
C SER A 84 -9.30 12.51 27.36
N GLY A 85 -7.96 12.49 27.25
CA GLY A 85 -7.15 11.28 27.29
C GLY A 85 -6.36 11.20 28.59
N ILE A 86 -6.15 9.98 29.09
CA ILE A 86 -5.28 9.69 30.23
C ILE A 86 -4.18 8.76 29.71
N GLY A 87 -2.92 9.16 29.84
CA GLY A 87 -1.78 8.47 29.22
C GLY A 87 -1.57 8.82 27.75
N ILE A 88 -2.48 9.60 27.15
CA ILE A 88 -2.37 10.16 25.80
C ILE A 88 -2.98 11.57 25.80
N LYS A 89 -2.38 12.47 25.05
CA LYS A 89 -2.96 13.80 24.77
C LYS A 89 -3.56 13.78 23.36
N PRO A 90 -4.87 14.03 23.21
CA PRO A 90 -5.49 14.12 21.88
C PRO A 90 -4.78 15.13 20.97
N ASP A 91 -4.80 14.88 19.68
CA ASP A 91 -4.16 15.67 18.60
C ASP A 91 -2.62 15.77 18.70
N THR A 92 -1.99 14.97 19.57
CA THR A 92 -0.54 14.88 19.67
C THR A 92 -0.03 13.45 19.41
N GLU A 93 1.21 13.34 18.99
CA GLU A 93 1.87 12.04 18.73
C GLU A 93 2.06 11.26 20.05
N PHE A 94 1.59 10.02 20.05
CA PHE A 94 1.86 9.04 21.09
C PHE A 94 2.91 8.07 20.55
N TRP A 95 4.13 8.23 21.00
CA TRP A 95 5.27 7.43 20.54
C TRP A 95 5.27 6.05 21.18
N MET A 96 5.33 5.02 20.33
CA MET A 96 5.34 3.64 20.80
C MET A 96 6.67 3.28 21.46
N PRO A 97 6.63 2.54 22.57
CA PRO A 97 7.84 2.03 23.23
C PRO A 97 8.53 0.95 22.38
N GLU A 98 9.71 0.50 22.85
CA GLU A 98 10.48 -0.58 22.20
C GLU A 98 9.68 -1.89 22.03
N SER A 99 8.71 -2.15 22.92
CA SER A 99 7.82 -3.32 22.83
C SER A 99 6.85 -3.24 21.65
N GLY A 100 6.58 -2.04 21.11
CA GLY A 100 5.50 -1.83 20.15
C GLY A 100 4.10 -1.91 20.77
N GLU A 101 3.97 -1.97 22.10
CA GLU A 101 2.69 -2.02 22.83
C GLU A 101 2.57 -0.82 23.77
N GLY A 102 1.42 -0.15 23.76
CA GLY A 102 1.11 1.00 24.60
C GLY A 102 -0.29 0.92 25.19
N GLU A 103 -0.54 1.65 26.26
CA GLU A 103 -1.83 1.70 26.94
C GLU A 103 -2.21 3.14 27.24
N PHE A 104 -3.50 3.46 27.06
CA PHE A 104 -4.07 4.74 27.44
C PHE A 104 -5.60 4.63 27.63
N ARG A 105 -6.20 5.70 28.11
CA ARG A 105 -7.66 5.74 28.35
C ARG A 105 -8.27 6.94 27.66
N LEU A 106 -9.47 6.77 27.14
CA LEU A 106 -10.28 7.82 26.55
C LEU A 106 -11.52 8.02 27.41
N VAL A 107 -11.77 9.25 27.84
CA VAL A 107 -12.84 9.62 28.76
C VAL A 107 -13.94 10.38 28.01
N PHE A 108 -15.16 9.87 28.11
CA PHE A 108 -16.36 10.41 27.47
C PHE A 108 -17.43 10.75 28.51
N PRO A 109 -18.48 11.51 28.15
CA PRO A 109 -19.67 11.66 28.98
C PRO A 109 -20.28 10.30 29.38
N PRO A 110 -21.06 10.23 30.47
CA PRO A 110 -21.74 9.00 30.86
C PRO A 110 -22.74 8.56 29.79
N ILE A 111 -22.67 7.30 29.42
CA ILE A 111 -23.64 6.67 28.49
C ILE A 111 -24.72 5.97 29.33
N PRO A 112 -25.99 6.03 28.93
CA PRO A 112 -27.07 5.35 29.65
C PRO A 112 -26.80 3.86 29.82
N THR A 113 -27.03 3.30 31.01
CA THR A 113 -26.83 1.88 31.29
C THR A 113 -27.78 0.97 30.50
N SER A 114 -28.80 1.54 29.86
CA SER A 114 -29.68 0.87 28.91
C SER A 114 -29.02 0.57 27.57
N ALA A 115 -27.97 1.33 27.18
CA ALA A 115 -27.23 1.12 25.92
C ALA A 115 -26.72 -0.34 25.84
N THR A 116 -26.88 -0.92 24.65
CA THR A 116 -26.48 -2.31 24.37
C THR A 116 -25.14 -2.40 23.65
N SER A 117 -24.81 -1.38 22.86
CA SER A 117 -23.54 -1.27 22.14
C SER A 117 -23.17 0.18 21.89
N ILE A 118 -21.90 0.39 21.60
CA ILE A 118 -21.35 1.69 21.19
C ILE A 118 -20.43 1.53 19.99
N ASP A 119 -20.31 2.60 19.22
CA ASP A 119 -19.28 2.77 18.17
C ASP A 119 -18.28 3.83 18.65
N PHE A 120 -16.99 3.58 18.46
CA PHE A 120 -15.95 4.58 18.59
C PHE A 120 -15.56 5.09 17.20
N SER A 121 -15.41 6.40 17.04
CA SER A 121 -14.97 7.02 15.78
C SER A 121 -14.17 8.30 16.05
N GLU A 122 -13.12 8.52 15.27
CA GLU A 122 -12.37 9.78 15.21
C GLU A 122 -12.97 10.80 14.25
N GLY A 123 -14.09 10.48 13.60
CA GLY A 123 -14.76 11.30 12.61
C GLY A 123 -14.53 10.87 11.17
N ASP A 124 -15.39 11.35 10.26
CA ASP A 124 -15.32 10.94 8.84
C ASP A 124 -14.31 11.75 8.04
N ASN A 125 -13.96 12.94 8.51
CA ASN A 125 -13.03 13.86 7.85
C ASN A 125 -11.57 13.66 8.28
N VAL A 126 -11.28 12.70 9.17
CA VAL A 126 -9.93 12.40 9.64
C VAL A 126 -9.33 11.31 8.74
N GLN A 127 -8.27 11.64 8.02
CA GLN A 127 -7.57 10.67 7.20
C GLN A 127 -6.94 9.58 8.06
N GLY A 128 -7.25 8.31 7.75
CA GLY A 128 -6.75 7.17 8.51
C GLY A 128 -7.42 7.00 9.88
N ALA A 129 -8.59 7.62 10.09
CA ALA A 129 -9.34 7.59 11.34
C ALA A 129 -9.50 6.18 11.91
N PHE A 130 -9.22 6.03 13.19
CA PHE A 130 -9.57 4.83 13.92
C PHE A 130 -11.07 4.80 14.18
N LYS A 131 -11.70 3.68 13.79
CA LYS A 131 -13.10 3.40 14.05
C LYS A 131 -13.23 1.96 14.56
N ILE A 132 -14.02 1.76 15.62
CA ILE A 132 -14.36 0.44 16.17
C ILE A 132 -15.86 0.44 16.39
N TRP A 133 -16.59 -0.40 15.66
CA TRP A 133 -18.04 -0.40 15.64
C TRP A 133 -18.64 -1.63 16.28
N GLY A 134 -19.79 -1.44 16.93
CA GLY A 134 -20.55 -2.51 17.56
C GLY A 134 -19.88 -3.09 18.80
N ILE A 135 -19.15 -2.28 19.56
CA ILE A 135 -18.57 -2.67 20.85
C ILE A 135 -19.72 -3.01 21.80
N GLN A 136 -19.81 -4.26 22.26
CA GLN A 136 -20.93 -4.73 23.06
C GLN A 136 -20.81 -4.29 24.51
N LEU A 137 -21.90 -3.74 25.06
CA LEU A 137 -21.99 -3.35 26.47
C LEU A 137 -22.83 -4.33 27.31
N LYS A 138 -23.53 -5.26 26.66
CA LYS A 138 -24.36 -6.31 27.32
C LYS A 138 -24.02 -7.69 26.73
N GLY A 139 -23.52 -8.59 27.58
CA GLY A 139 -23.16 -9.95 27.15
C GLY A 139 -21.83 -10.02 26.41
N LYS A 140 -21.43 -11.24 26.07
CA LYS A 140 -20.19 -11.54 25.30
C LYS A 140 -20.46 -12.05 23.88
N ALA A 141 -21.69 -11.97 23.39
CA ALA A 141 -22.08 -12.45 22.08
C ALA A 141 -22.52 -11.28 21.20
N LEU A 142 -22.08 -11.28 19.94
CA LEU A 142 -22.64 -10.42 18.89
C LEU A 142 -24.05 -10.90 18.50
N PRO A 143 -24.92 -10.02 17.98
CA PRO A 143 -26.18 -10.42 17.37
C PRO A 143 -25.97 -11.52 16.32
N GLU A 144 -26.98 -12.31 16.00
CA GLU A 144 -26.90 -13.34 14.96
C GLU A 144 -26.48 -12.73 13.61
N LEU A 145 -25.54 -13.39 12.90
CA LEU A 145 -25.10 -12.97 11.57
C LEU A 145 -26.01 -13.60 10.52
N LEU A 146 -26.71 -12.77 9.76
CA LEU A 146 -27.54 -13.22 8.65
C LEU A 146 -26.67 -13.36 7.40
N LEU A 147 -26.45 -14.60 6.97
CA LEU A 147 -25.71 -14.89 5.73
C LEU A 147 -26.67 -14.84 4.53
N PRO A 148 -26.31 -14.17 3.43
CA PRO A 148 -27.06 -14.24 2.20
C PRO A 148 -26.94 -15.65 1.57
N GLN A 149 -27.89 -16.01 0.69
CA GLN A 149 -27.91 -17.35 0.07
C GLN A 149 -26.64 -17.63 -0.77
N GLU A 150 -26.02 -16.60 -1.28
CA GLU A 150 -24.78 -16.67 -2.06
C GLU A 150 -23.52 -16.91 -1.21
N ALA A 151 -23.62 -16.83 0.12
CA ALA A 151 -22.50 -17.11 1.03
C ALA A 151 -22.30 -18.63 1.20
N ILE A 152 -21.82 -19.25 0.14
CA ILE A 152 -21.57 -20.70 0.06
C ILE A 152 -20.09 -20.98 0.28
N VAL A 153 -19.79 -21.99 1.09
CA VAL A 153 -18.42 -22.49 1.23
C VAL A 153 -18.16 -23.50 0.12
N HIS A 154 -17.35 -23.11 -0.84
CA HIS A 154 -16.94 -23.99 -1.93
C HIS A 154 -15.84 -24.94 -1.45
N LYS A 155 -16.08 -26.25 -1.64
CA LYS A 155 -15.08 -27.28 -1.40
C LYS A 155 -14.42 -27.63 -2.74
N ILE A 156 -13.12 -27.90 -2.69
CA ILE A 156 -12.34 -28.40 -3.80
C ILE A 156 -11.89 -29.82 -3.44
N ASP A 157 -11.85 -30.73 -4.42
CA ASP A 157 -11.33 -32.06 -4.22
C ASP A 157 -9.81 -32.02 -4.13
N ILE A 158 -9.22 -32.86 -3.29
CA ILE A 158 -7.77 -32.94 -3.13
C ILE A 158 -7.05 -33.33 -4.45
N ASN A 159 -7.76 -33.99 -5.37
CA ASN A 159 -7.25 -34.38 -6.66
C ASN A 159 -7.49 -33.37 -7.77
N ASP A 160 -8.23 -32.29 -7.48
CA ASP A 160 -8.48 -31.25 -8.48
C ASP A 160 -7.16 -30.63 -8.94
N GLU A 161 -6.99 -30.59 -10.25
CA GLU A 161 -5.84 -30.00 -10.91
C GLU A 161 -6.06 -28.52 -11.20
N LEU A 162 -4.98 -27.77 -11.36
CA LEU A 162 -5.06 -26.36 -11.72
C LEU A 162 -5.59 -26.22 -13.14
N PRO A 163 -6.72 -25.52 -13.39
CA PRO A 163 -7.23 -25.31 -14.73
C PRO A 163 -6.23 -24.59 -15.63
N GLU A 164 -6.32 -24.84 -16.94
CA GLU A 164 -5.51 -24.09 -17.91
C GLU A 164 -5.87 -22.61 -17.87
N PRO A 165 -4.93 -21.69 -17.64
CA PRO A 165 -5.24 -20.28 -17.55
C PRO A 165 -5.53 -19.67 -18.92
N LYS A 166 -6.42 -18.67 -18.95
CA LYS A 166 -6.73 -17.91 -20.16
C LYS A 166 -5.83 -16.68 -20.27
N ILE A 167 -5.41 -16.32 -21.47
CA ILE A 167 -4.70 -15.07 -21.80
C ILE A 167 -5.56 -14.33 -22.83
N GLU A 168 -6.42 -13.42 -22.38
CA GLU A 168 -7.44 -12.83 -23.26
C GLU A 168 -7.60 -11.31 -23.15
N TYR A 169 -7.11 -10.65 -22.11
CA TYR A 169 -7.31 -9.19 -21.87
C TYR A 169 -8.78 -8.76 -22.01
N LYS A 170 -9.66 -9.41 -21.26
CA LYS A 170 -11.09 -9.10 -21.23
C LYS A 170 -11.50 -8.51 -19.90
N ASP A 171 -12.58 -7.73 -19.92
CA ASP A 171 -13.21 -7.23 -18.71
C ASP A 171 -13.82 -8.40 -17.92
N ALA A 172 -13.44 -8.55 -16.66
CA ALA A 172 -14.11 -9.39 -15.70
C ALA A 172 -15.01 -8.54 -14.79
N THR A 173 -16.11 -9.13 -14.34
CA THR A 173 -16.99 -8.49 -13.36
C THR A 173 -16.64 -8.98 -11.96
N ILE A 174 -16.30 -8.05 -11.06
CA ILE A 174 -16.09 -8.34 -9.64
C ILE A 174 -17.28 -7.78 -8.86
N LYS A 175 -18.07 -8.68 -8.25
CA LYS A 175 -19.16 -8.33 -7.34
C LYS A 175 -18.75 -8.58 -5.91
N GLY A 176 -19.21 -7.75 -4.99
CA GLY A 176 -18.93 -7.99 -3.59
C GLY A 176 -20.01 -7.47 -2.67
N ARG A 177 -19.98 -7.99 -1.43
CA ARG A 177 -20.81 -7.55 -0.33
C ARG A 177 -20.01 -7.60 0.97
N ILE A 178 -20.09 -6.53 1.75
CA ILE A 178 -19.56 -6.47 3.10
C ILE A 178 -20.73 -6.72 4.06
N LEU A 179 -20.66 -7.81 4.82
CA LEU A 179 -21.68 -8.12 5.81
C LEU A 179 -21.61 -7.14 6.99
N ASP A 180 -22.74 -6.85 7.60
CA ASP A 180 -22.89 -5.82 8.65
C ASP A 180 -22.38 -4.43 8.26
N TYR A 181 -22.31 -4.15 6.98
CA TYR A 181 -21.85 -2.85 6.50
C TYR A 181 -22.74 -1.73 7.02
N ARG A 182 -22.10 -0.67 7.48
CA ARG A 182 -22.75 0.61 7.80
C ARG A 182 -21.97 1.74 7.14
N PRO A 183 -22.65 2.70 6.49
CA PRO A 183 -21.99 3.87 5.90
C PRO A 183 -21.09 4.61 6.90
N GLY A 184 -19.90 5.02 6.47
CA GLY A 184 -18.92 5.72 7.31
C GLY A 184 -17.77 4.83 7.82
N LEU A 185 -17.87 3.49 7.80
CA LEU A 185 -16.74 2.62 8.14
C LEU A 185 -15.67 2.66 7.05
N VAL A 186 -16.08 2.41 5.82
CA VAL A 186 -15.30 2.51 4.60
C VAL A 186 -16.24 2.91 3.46
N SER A 187 -15.86 3.84 2.62
CA SER A 187 -16.73 4.36 1.53
C SER A 187 -16.40 3.76 0.17
N LYS A 188 -15.22 3.20 0.01
CA LYS A 188 -14.69 2.67 -1.24
C LYS A 188 -13.74 1.52 -0.99
N ILE A 189 -13.62 0.66 -1.99
CA ILE A 189 -12.58 -0.38 -2.08
C ILE A 189 -11.74 -0.15 -3.32
N VAL A 190 -10.59 -0.78 -3.36
CA VAL A 190 -9.69 -0.79 -4.51
C VAL A 190 -9.36 -2.24 -4.83
N PRO A 191 -10.03 -2.86 -5.81
CA PRO A 191 -9.59 -4.13 -6.36
C PRO A 191 -8.24 -3.96 -7.05
N ILE A 192 -7.32 -4.88 -6.81
CA ILE A 192 -5.97 -4.90 -7.34
C ILE A 192 -5.86 -6.08 -8.28
N ILE A 193 -5.64 -5.82 -9.57
CA ILE A 193 -5.40 -6.84 -10.59
C ILE A 193 -3.96 -6.67 -11.07
N PHE A 194 -3.24 -7.76 -11.19
CA PHE A 194 -1.85 -7.77 -11.62
C PHE A 194 -1.77 -7.99 -13.13
N ASP A 195 -1.13 -7.07 -13.83
CA ASP A 195 -0.87 -7.19 -15.26
C ASP A 195 0.62 -7.48 -15.48
N PRO A 196 1.00 -8.70 -15.85
CA PRO A 196 2.39 -9.09 -16.00
C PRO A 196 3.07 -8.43 -17.21
N VAL A 197 2.34 -8.06 -18.25
CA VAL A 197 2.89 -7.34 -19.41
C VAL A 197 3.18 -5.89 -19.06
N LYS A 198 2.23 -5.22 -18.42
CA LYS A 198 2.40 -3.82 -18.00
C LYS A 198 3.38 -3.67 -16.83
N GLY A 199 3.63 -4.74 -16.07
CA GLY A 199 4.42 -4.69 -14.82
C GLY A 199 3.80 -3.71 -13.83
N ALA A 200 2.48 -3.66 -13.75
CA ALA A 200 1.72 -2.71 -12.97
C ALA A 200 0.43 -3.34 -12.44
N TYR A 201 -0.19 -2.64 -11.48
CA TYR A 201 -1.50 -3.00 -10.96
C TYR A 201 -2.56 -2.20 -11.71
N GLU A 202 -3.57 -2.89 -12.23
CA GLU A 202 -4.82 -2.26 -12.62
C GLU A 202 -5.67 -2.10 -11.35
N SER A 203 -6.02 -0.88 -11.00
CA SER A 203 -6.80 -0.59 -9.80
C SER A 203 -7.61 0.68 -9.98
N GLU A 204 -8.91 0.59 -9.75
CA GLU A 204 -9.81 1.73 -9.71
C GLU A 204 -10.58 1.74 -8.40
N GLU A 205 -10.85 2.94 -7.89
CA GLU A 205 -11.67 3.08 -6.68
C GLU A 205 -13.12 2.73 -6.98
N VAL A 206 -13.68 1.81 -6.22
CA VAL A 206 -15.07 1.35 -6.36
C VAL A 206 -15.87 1.78 -5.14
N LYS A 207 -16.92 2.55 -5.37
CA LYS A 207 -17.82 3.00 -4.32
C LYS A 207 -18.63 1.84 -3.77
N ILE A 208 -18.76 1.78 -2.44
CA ILE A 208 -19.62 0.83 -1.74
C ILE A 208 -21.01 1.45 -1.61
N ASN A 209 -22.05 0.70 -1.96
CA ASN A 209 -23.43 1.08 -1.76
C ASN A 209 -23.81 1.06 -0.28
N ASN A 210 -24.92 1.73 0.08
CA ASN A 210 -25.37 1.82 1.48
C ASN A 210 -25.71 0.45 2.11
N ASP A 211 -26.01 -0.56 1.31
CA ASP A 211 -26.26 -1.93 1.72
C ASP A 211 -24.99 -2.82 1.78
N GLY A 212 -23.82 -2.23 1.59
CA GLY A 212 -22.52 -2.90 1.59
C GLY A 212 -22.17 -3.60 0.29
N THR A 213 -22.99 -3.53 -0.74
CA THR A 213 -22.68 -4.12 -2.05
C THR A 213 -21.79 -3.23 -2.88
N PHE A 214 -21.02 -3.84 -3.78
CA PHE A 214 -20.24 -3.15 -4.80
C PHE A 214 -20.13 -4.02 -6.05
N VAL A 215 -19.98 -3.36 -7.20
CA VAL A 215 -19.74 -4.02 -8.50
C VAL A 215 -18.75 -3.18 -9.27
N THR A 216 -17.79 -3.83 -9.90
CA THR A 216 -16.89 -3.18 -10.84
C THR A 216 -16.58 -4.09 -12.01
N ARG A 217 -16.19 -3.48 -13.14
CA ARG A 217 -15.60 -4.16 -14.28
C ARG A 217 -14.16 -3.73 -14.40
N VAL A 218 -13.27 -4.69 -14.44
CA VAL A 218 -11.83 -4.45 -14.54
C VAL A 218 -11.26 -5.30 -15.67
N LYS A 219 -10.31 -4.74 -16.40
CA LYS A 219 -9.59 -5.49 -17.43
C LYS A 219 -8.68 -6.51 -16.78
N VAL A 220 -8.91 -7.78 -17.04
CA VAL A 220 -8.11 -8.89 -16.52
C VAL A 220 -7.29 -9.47 -17.67
N PRO A 221 -5.96 -9.38 -17.62
CA PRO A 221 -5.11 -9.80 -18.75
C PRO A 221 -5.03 -11.30 -18.92
N THR A 222 -4.99 -12.01 -17.80
CA THR A 222 -4.86 -13.47 -17.74
C THR A 222 -5.68 -14.00 -16.57
N THR A 223 -5.96 -15.30 -16.53
CA THR A 223 -6.35 -15.92 -15.26
C THR A 223 -5.27 -15.64 -14.23
N THR A 224 -5.61 -14.91 -13.17
CA THR A 224 -4.61 -14.45 -12.19
C THR A 224 -5.22 -14.26 -10.82
N SER A 225 -4.37 -14.12 -9.79
CA SER A 225 -4.84 -13.67 -8.49
C SER A 225 -5.19 -12.18 -8.54
N ALA A 226 -6.32 -11.86 -7.94
CA ALA A 226 -6.79 -10.51 -7.66
C ALA A 226 -6.84 -10.30 -6.15
N ALA A 227 -6.85 -9.06 -5.69
CA ALA A 227 -6.92 -8.78 -4.27
C ALA A 227 -7.77 -7.56 -3.95
N ILE A 228 -8.36 -7.55 -2.76
CA ILE A 228 -9.03 -6.39 -2.16
C ILE A 228 -8.40 -6.16 -0.79
N ARG A 229 -7.92 -4.94 -0.55
CA ARG A 229 -7.43 -4.56 0.78
C ARG A 229 -8.56 -3.99 1.61
N LEU A 230 -8.88 -4.65 2.73
CA LEU A 230 -9.91 -4.19 3.64
C LEU A 230 -9.53 -4.52 5.10
N PHE A 231 -9.77 -3.59 6.02
CA PHE A 231 -9.51 -3.75 7.45
C PHE A 231 -8.10 -4.27 7.78
N GLY A 232 -7.10 -3.77 7.05
CA GLY A 232 -5.70 -4.17 7.24
C GLY A 232 -5.31 -5.53 6.64
N LYS A 233 -6.25 -6.27 6.07
CA LYS A 233 -6.01 -7.59 5.46
C LYS A 233 -6.13 -7.52 3.92
N MET A 234 -5.28 -8.27 3.24
CA MET A 234 -5.39 -8.53 1.82
C MET A 234 -6.27 -9.76 1.61
N ILE A 235 -7.39 -9.60 0.94
CA ILE A 235 -8.32 -10.66 0.56
C ILE A 235 -7.96 -11.04 -0.88
N THR A 236 -7.34 -12.19 -1.06
CA THR A 236 -6.91 -12.69 -2.37
C THR A 236 -7.94 -13.67 -2.92
N PHE A 237 -8.26 -13.55 -4.20
CA PHE A 237 -9.12 -14.45 -4.96
C PHE A 237 -8.61 -14.57 -6.39
N TYR A 238 -9.18 -15.49 -7.18
CA TYR A 238 -8.77 -15.68 -8.57
C TYR A 238 -9.83 -15.14 -9.52
N ALA A 239 -9.38 -14.35 -10.49
CA ALA A 239 -10.20 -13.77 -11.55
C ALA A 239 -9.84 -14.38 -12.90
N VAL A 240 -10.87 -14.59 -13.74
CA VAL A 240 -10.76 -15.15 -15.09
C VAL A 240 -11.20 -14.09 -16.08
N PRO A 241 -10.46 -13.82 -17.17
CA PRO A 241 -10.86 -12.88 -18.20
C PRO A 241 -12.26 -13.19 -18.75
N GLY A 242 -13.11 -12.17 -18.82
CA GLY A 242 -14.47 -12.27 -19.36
C GLY A 242 -15.50 -12.90 -18.42
N GLU A 243 -15.12 -13.30 -17.20
CA GLU A 243 -16.01 -14.00 -16.28
C GLU A 243 -16.36 -13.14 -15.04
N GLU A 244 -17.28 -13.66 -14.24
CA GLU A 244 -17.70 -13.03 -12.99
C GLU A 244 -17.06 -13.73 -11.80
N SER A 245 -16.54 -12.94 -10.85
CA SER A 245 -16.11 -13.39 -9.53
C SER A 245 -16.88 -12.63 -8.46
N SER A 246 -17.28 -13.29 -7.38
CA SER A 246 -17.91 -12.64 -6.23
C SER A 246 -17.17 -12.86 -4.94
N VAL A 247 -17.22 -11.85 -4.06
CA VAL A 247 -16.53 -11.84 -2.76
C VAL A 247 -17.47 -11.30 -1.69
N ILE A 248 -17.87 -12.14 -0.73
CA ILE A 248 -18.72 -11.75 0.41
C ILE A 248 -17.83 -11.74 1.65
N ILE A 249 -17.68 -10.57 2.25
CA ILE A 249 -16.73 -10.32 3.34
C ILE A 249 -17.46 -10.29 4.67
N ASN A 250 -17.15 -11.23 5.55
CA ASN A 250 -17.62 -11.29 6.92
C ASN A 250 -16.70 -10.46 7.83
N THR A 251 -17.09 -9.23 8.09
CA THR A 251 -16.29 -8.28 8.87
C THR A 251 -16.01 -8.77 10.27
N ARG A 252 -16.96 -9.46 10.92
CA ARG A 252 -16.79 -9.98 12.28
C ARG A 252 -15.65 -10.99 12.34
N GLU A 253 -15.66 -11.96 11.43
CA GLU A 253 -14.64 -13.01 11.40
C GLU A 253 -13.29 -12.44 10.96
N LEU A 254 -13.29 -11.56 9.94
CA LEU A 254 -12.09 -10.91 9.47
C LEU A 254 -11.40 -10.11 10.59
N CYS A 255 -12.16 -9.37 11.39
CA CYS A 255 -11.64 -8.60 12.51
C CYS A 255 -11.26 -9.49 13.70
N ARG A 256 -12.07 -10.53 14.01
CA ARG A 256 -11.78 -11.50 15.08
C ARG A 256 -10.40 -12.16 14.86
N GLN A 257 -10.14 -12.67 13.66
CA GLN A 257 -8.87 -13.33 13.33
C GLN A 257 -7.64 -12.44 13.54
N GLN A 258 -7.79 -11.12 13.45
CA GLN A 258 -6.72 -10.16 13.63
C GLN A 258 -6.62 -9.62 15.06
N SER A 259 -7.63 -9.86 15.91
CA SER A 259 -7.67 -9.34 17.27
C SER A 259 -6.68 -10.07 18.19
N LYS A 260 -5.98 -9.30 19.01
CA LYS A 260 -5.15 -9.86 20.10
C LYS A 260 -6.00 -10.50 21.20
N PHE A 261 -7.25 -10.02 21.37
CA PHE A 261 -8.14 -10.46 22.44
C PHE A 261 -9.12 -11.55 22.01
N HIS A 262 -9.53 -11.57 20.71
CA HIS A 262 -10.63 -12.38 20.22
C HIS A 262 -10.23 -13.46 19.21
N LYS A 263 -8.98 -13.54 18.80
CA LYS A 263 -8.53 -14.50 17.77
C LYS A 263 -8.82 -15.96 18.11
N ASP A 264 -8.87 -16.27 19.41
CA ASP A 264 -9.10 -17.63 19.94
C ASP A 264 -10.57 -17.88 20.32
N ASP A 265 -11.46 -16.87 20.15
CA ASP A 265 -12.90 -17.02 20.37
C ASP A 265 -13.54 -17.89 19.27
N LYS A 266 -14.77 -18.36 19.51
CA LYS A 266 -15.52 -19.13 18.51
C LYS A 266 -15.69 -18.34 17.22
N PRO A 267 -15.37 -18.94 16.04
CA PRO A 267 -15.53 -18.29 14.75
C PRO A 267 -16.98 -17.90 14.43
N TYR A 268 -17.14 -16.82 13.68
CA TYR A 268 -18.44 -16.33 13.16
C TYR A 268 -18.72 -16.85 11.73
N GLY A 269 -18.16 -17.99 11.33
CA GLY A 269 -18.20 -18.55 10.00
C GLY A 269 -16.90 -18.28 9.22
N GLU A 270 -16.96 -18.37 7.90
CA GLU A 270 -15.80 -18.03 7.05
C GLU A 270 -15.56 -16.51 7.07
N ALA A 271 -14.29 -16.10 6.98
CA ALA A 271 -13.93 -14.68 6.88
C ALA A 271 -14.33 -14.08 5.52
N VAL A 272 -14.32 -14.92 4.48
CA VAL A 272 -14.71 -14.55 3.12
C VAL A 272 -15.36 -15.74 2.45
N TYR A 273 -16.45 -15.50 1.72
CA TYR A 273 -17.08 -16.47 0.82
C TYR A 273 -16.83 -16.02 -0.61
N PHE A 274 -16.52 -16.94 -1.48
CA PHE A 274 -16.20 -16.67 -2.88
C PHE A 274 -17.22 -17.29 -3.82
N GLY A 275 -17.42 -16.67 -5.00
CA GLY A 275 -18.23 -17.22 -6.08
C GLY A 275 -17.55 -17.02 -7.43
N GLY A 276 -18.03 -17.74 -8.45
CA GLY A 276 -17.45 -17.78 -9.79
C GLY A 276 -16.62 -19.04 -10.03
N THR A 277 -16.02 -19.14 -11.22
CA THR A 277 -15.37 -20.37 -11.73
C THR A 277 -14.25 -20.89 -10.83
N LEU A 278 -13.48 -19.98 -10.19
CA LEU A 278 -12.36 -20.36 -9.31
C LEU A 278 -12.68 -20.15 -7.80
N ALA A 279 -13.98 -20.19 -7.44
CA ALA A 279 -14.41 -19.99 -6.07
C ALA A 279 -13.80 -21.02 -5.09
N GLY A 280 -13.72 -22.29 -5.48
CA GLY A 280 -13.11 -23.36 -4.67
C GLY A 280 -11.64 -23.10 -4.39
N LEU A 281 -10.86 -22.79 -5.42
CA LEU A 281 -9.44 -22.45 -5.27
C LEU A 281 -9.24 -21.19 -4.43
N SER A 282 -10.08 -20.16 -4.61
CA SER A 282 -10.05 -18.92 -3.82
C SER A 282 -10.35 -19.19 -2.35
N GLN A 283 -11.33 -20.04 -2.07
CA GLN A 283 -11.71 -20.44 -0.69
C GLN A 283 -10.57 -21.22 -0.02
N GLU A 284 -10.02 -22.20 -0.71
CA GLU A 284 -8.92 -23.00 -0.18
C GLU A 284 -7.66 -22.15 0.07
N TYR A 285 -7.31 -21.26 -0.88
CA TYR A 285 -6.20 -20.32 -0.73
C TYR A 285 -6.41 -19.38 0.47
N SER A 286 -7.60 -18.83 0.64
CA SER A 286 -7.93 -17.93 1.76
C SER A 286 -7.82 -18.62 3.13
N ASN A 287 -8.13 -19.90 3.19
CA ASN A 287 -8.09 -20.70 4.42
C ASN A 287 -6.73 -21.37 4.66
N CYS A 288 -5.81 -21.29 3.69
CA CYS A 288 -4.49 -21.88 3.78
C CYS A 288 -3.60 -21.11 4.77
N THR A 289 -3.07 -21.80 5.77
CA THR A 289 -2.17 -21.25 6.80
C THR A 289 -0.70 -21.58 6.58
N LEU A 290 -0.38 -22.24 5.47
CA LEU A 290 1.00 -22.60 5.13
C LEU A 290 1.84 -21.34 4.92
N LYS A 291 3.02 -21.35 5.50
CA LYS A 291 4.04 -20.34 5.21
C LYS A 291 4.72 -20.72 3.88
N THR A 292 4.74 -19.80 2.93
CA THR A 292 5.27 -20.02 1.59
C THR A 292 6.36 -19.02 1.22
N SER A 293 6.68 -18.06 2.09
CA SER A 293 7.63 -17.00 1.77
C SER A 293 9.05 -17.30 2.24
N ILE A 294 10.00 -17.10 1.33
CA ILE A 294 11.46 -17.14 1.58
C ILE A 294 11.95 -15.79 2.12
N LEU A 295 11.37 -14.71 1.66
CA LEU A 295 11.82 -13.32 1.87
C LEU A 295 10.96 -12.55 2.88
N ASN A 296 10.45 -13.19 3.91
CA ASN A 296 9.55 -12.58 4.91
C ASN A 296 10.17 -11.43 5.71
N ASP A 297 11.44 -11.58 6.07
CA ASP A 297 12.16 -10.67 6.94
C ASP A 297 13.59 -10.48 6.43
N TYR A 298 13.79 -9.36 5.73
CA TYR A 298 15.12 -9.02 5.21
C TYR A 298 16.16 -8.81 6.31
N ARG A 299 15.79 -8.31 7.49
CA ARG A 299 16.74 -8.13 8.58
C ARG A 299 17.24 -9.46 9.11
N GLN A 300 16.33 -10.43 9.22
CA GLN A 300 16.71 -11.78 9.63
C GLN A 300 17.50 -12.46 8.51
N LEU A 301 17.10 -12.31 7.25
CA LEU A 301 17.84 -12.83 6.10
C LEU A 301 19.30 -12.34 6.11
N PHE A 302 19.54 -11.04 6.28
CA PHE A 302 20.90 -10.47 6.32
C PHE A 302 21.74 -11.05 7.46
N LYS A 303 21.15 -11.35 8.62
CA LYS A 303 21.84 -12.02 9.72
C LYS A 303 22.16 -13.48 9.40
N ASP A 304 21.19 -14.18 8.81
CA ASP A 304 21.32 -15.61 8.49
C ASP A 304 22.41 -15.87 7.44
N VAL A 305 22.65 -14.91 6.53
CA VAL A 305 23.60 -15.05 5.42
C VAL A 305 24.89 -14.26 5.62
N ALA A 306 25.12 -13.68 6.80
CA ALA A 306 26.35 -12.98 7.12
C ALA A 306 27.58 -13.91 6.91
N GLY A 307 28.62 -13.40 6.24
CA GLY A 307 29.82 -14.14 5.91
C GLY A 307 29.68 -15.22 4.81
N MET A 308 28.51 -15.37 4.18
CA MET A 308 28.32 -16.29 3.07
C MET A 308 28.86 -15.71 1.75
N ASP A 309 29.51 -16.56 0.95
CA ASP A 309 29.73 -16.29 -0.48
C ASP A 309 28.48 -16.57 -1.32
N ALA A 310 28.54 -16.30 -2.62
CA ALA A 310 27.42 -16.49 -3.52
C ALA A 310 26.97 -17.96 -3.64
N GLY A 311 27.89 -18.91 -3.55
CA GLY A 311 27.59 -20.33 -3.57
C GLY A 311 26.82 -20.78 -2.33
N ALA A 312 27.32 -20.43 -1.16
CA ALA A 312 26.68 -20.71 0.12
C ALA A 312 25.31 -20.02 0.25
N TYR A 313 25.19 -18.76 -0.20
CA TYR A 313 23.91 -18.07 -0.26
C TYR A 313 22.87 -18.78 -1.13
N LYS A 314 23.28 -19.20 -2.35
CA LYS A 314 22.41 -19.98 -3.24
C LYS A 314 21.92 -21.24 -2.53
N ASP A 315 22.82 -22.01 -1.93
CA ASP A 315 22.49 -23.27 -1.26
C ASP A 315 21.56 -23.03 -0.05
N PHE A 316 21.74 -21.95 0.68
CA PHE A 316 20.84 -21.51 1.76
C PHE A 316 19.42 -21.21 1.24
N ILE A 317 19.28 -20.47 0.13
CA ILE A 317 17.98 -20.19 -0.49
C ILE A 317 17.31 -21.47 -0.96
N TYR A 318 18.07 -22.38 -1.59
CA TYR A 318 17.54 -23.67 -2.03
C TYR A 318 17.16 -24.60 -0.88
N GLY A 319 17.86 -24.55 0.23
CA GLY A 319 17.47 -25.22 1.47
C GLY A 319 16.12 -24.75 2.00
N LYS A 320 15.90 -23.43 2.06
CA LYS A 320 14.59 -22.84 2.41
C LYS A 320 13.50 -23.27 1.41
N ARG A 321 13.77 -23.17 0.11
CA ARG A 321 12.85 -23.61 -0.95
C ARG A 321 12.44 -25.07 -0.78
N ALA A 322 13.39 -25.96 -0.60
CA ALA A 322 13.13 -27.40 -0.45
C ALA A 322 12.23 -27.70 0.76
N ASN A 323 12.48 -27.04 1.89
CA ASN A 323 11.67 -27.19 3.11
C ASN A 323 10.22 -26.72 2.89
N LEU A 324 10.03 -25.59 2.20
CA LEU A 324 8.69 -25.06 1.90
C LEU A 324 7.94 -25.98 0.94
N LEU A 325 8.56 -26.43 -0.14
CA LEU A 325 7.96 -27.37 -1.09
C LEU A 325 7.59 -28.71 -0.42
N ALA A 326 8.46 -29.25 0.44
CA ALA A 326 8.14 -30.44 1.21
C ALA A 326 6.95 -30.27 2.16
N SER A 327 6.79 -29.07 2.74
CA SER A 327 5.65 -28.74 3.58
C SER A 327 4.35 -28.64 2.77
N ILE A 328 4.41 -28.03 1.59
CA ILE A 328 3.28 -27.93 0.64
C ILE A 328 2.86 -29.33 0.19
N GLU A 329 3.82 -30.18 -0.17
CA GLU A 329 3.51 -31.54 -0.66
C GLU A 329 2.81 -32.40 0.38
N LYS A 330 3.20 -32.31 1.65
CA LYS A 330 2.60 -33.03 2.76
C LYS A 330 1.25 -32.49 3.22
N ALA A 331 0.90 -31.29 2.81
CA ALA A 331 -0.33 -30.64 3.27
C ALA A 331 -1.59 -31.28 2.65
N PRO A 332 -2.69 -31.39 3.41
CA PRO A 332 -3.96 -31.91 2.93
C PRO A 332 -4.73 -30.85 2.11
N ILE A 333 -4.12 -30.36 1.06
CA ILE A 333 -4.65 -29.36 0.11
C ILE A 333 -4.70 -29.93 -1.30
N SER A 334 -5.51 -29.34 -2.17
CA SER A 334 -5.69 -29.78 -3.55
C SER A 334 -4.37 -29.73 -4.35
N LYS A 335 -4.28 -30.53 -5.40
CA LYS A 335 -3.18 -30.45 -6.36
C LYS A 335 -3.11 -29.06 -7.00
N ALA A 336 -4.28 -28.43 -7.26
CA ALA A 336 -4.36 -27.08 -7.78
C ALA A 336 -3.67 -26.08 -6.85
N LEU A 337 -3.98 -26.11 -5.56
CA LEU A 337 -3.36 -25.19 -4.60
C LEU A 337 -1.86 -25.51 -4.40
N LYS A 338 -1.46 -26.78 -4.39
CA LYS A 338 -0.03 -27.17 -4.37
C LYS A 338 0.74 -26.56 -5.54
N ALA A 339 0.18 -26.61 -6.75
CA ALA A 339 0.79 -26.04 -7.93
C ALA A 339 0.97 -24.51 -7.82
N VAL A 340 -0.06 -23.80 -7.34
CA VAL A 340 -0.01 -22.35 -7.11
C VAL A 340 1.05 -21.98 -6.06
N LEU A 341 1.02 -22.64 -4.90
CA LEU A 341 1.96 -22.34 -3.81
C LEU A 341 3.39 -22.72 -4.16
N GLY A 342 3.59 -23.84 -4.87
CA GLY A 342 4.89 -24.25 -5.37
C GLY A 342 5.49 -23.22 -6.33
N ASN A 343 4.68 -22.70 -7.25
CA ASN A 343 5.12 -21.64 -8.16
C ASN A 343 5.44 -20.33 -7.42
N GLN A 344 4.68 -19.99 -6.36
CA GLN A 344 5.00 -18.82 -5.52
C GLN A 344 6.36 -18.98 -4.83
N VAL A 345 6.67 -20.15 -4.30
CA VAL A 345 7.96 -20.44 -3.69
C VAL A 345 9.09 -20.34 -4.72
N ASP A 346 8.89 -20.84 -5.94
CA ASP A 346 9.88 -20.74 -7.03
C ASP A 346 10.10 -19.29 -7.47
N ALA A 347 9.04 -18.49 -7.54
CA ALA A 347 9.13 -17.06 -7.86
C ALA A 347 9.91 -16.29 -6.79
N GLU A 348 9.69 -16.58 -5.51
CA GLU A 348 10.47 -15.97 -4.42
C GLU A 348 11.93 -16.43 -4.40
N ALA A 349 12.20 -17.69 -4.72
CA ALA A 349 13.57 -18.18 -4.88
C ALA A 349 14.28 -17.46 -6.04
N ALA A 350 13.59 -17.26 -7.17
CA ALA A 350 14.14 -16.50 -8.30
C ALA A 350 14.43 -15.04 -7.94
N GLN A 351 13.54 -14.41 -7.18
CA GLN A 351 13.77 -13.06 -6.66
C GLN A 351 14.99 -13.01 -5.75
N ALA A 352 15.08 -13.94 -4.79
CA ALA A 352 16.21 -14.04 -3.87
C ALA A 352 17.55 -14.22 -4.62
N ILE A 353 17.59 -15.14 -5.60
CA ILE A 353 18.77 -15.36 -6.43
C ILE A 353 19.13 -14.10 -7.25
N SER A 354 18.15 -13.43 -7.83
CA SER A 354 18.39 -12.17 -8.58
C SER A 354 19.01 -11.07 -7.71
N LEU A 355 18.76 -11.12 -6.41
CA LEU A 355 19.24 -10.16 -5.41
C LEU A 355 20.56 -10.59 -4.73
N THR A 356 21.22 -11.67 -5.15
CA THR A 356 22.41 -12.24 -4.50
C THR A 356 23.43 -11.19 -4.10
N GLU A 357 23.91 -10.39 -5.05
CA GLU A 357 24.95 -9.39 -4.78
C GLU A 357 24.47 -8.32 -3.78
N MET A 358 23.23 -7.86 -3.92
CA MET A 358 22.64 -6.86 -3.03
C MET A 358 22.52 -7.42 -1.60
N VAL A 359 22.03 -8.64 -1.45
CA VAL A 359 21.83 -9.28 -0.14
C VAL A 359 23.15 -9.51 0.56
N ILE A 360 24.17 -10.02 -0.13
CA ILE A 360 25.50 -10.26 0.43
C ILE A 360 26.15 -8.93 0.85
N LYS A 361 26.10 -7.89 0.00
CA LYS A 361 26.61 -6.55 0.33
C LYS A 361 25.92 -5.98 1.57
N GLN A 362 24.60 -6.12 1.66
CA GLN A 362 23.83 -5.60 2.77
C GLN A 362 24.10 -6.39 4.07
N ALA A 363 24.23 -7.72 3.99
CA ALA A 363 24.59 -8.57 5.12
C ALA A 363 25.97 -8.20 5.65
N TYR A 364 26.98 -8.04 4.78
CA TYR A 364 28.33 -7.61 5.13
C TYR A 364 28.33 -6.22 5.83
N THR A 365 27.61 -5.24 5.22
CA THR A 365 27.46 -3.89 5.78
C THR A 365 26.89 -3.93 7.19
N MET A 366 25.89 -4.76 7.42
CA MET A 366 25.22 -4.89 8.71
C MET A 366 26.09 -5.60 9.75
N GLU A 367 26.79 -6.65 9.36
CA GLU A 367 27.72 -7.40 10.21
C GLU A 367 28.87 -6.52 10.70
N HIS A 368 29.45 -5.71 9.80
CA HIS A 368 30.58 -4.81 10.11
C HIS A 368 30.12 -3.43 10.62
N LYS A 369 28.80 -3.22 10.82
CA LYS A 369 28.21 -1.98 11.33
C LYS A 369 28.64 -0.73 10.56
N MET A 370 28.83 -0.86 9.25
CA MET A 370 29.27 0.23 8.38
C MET A 370 28.17 1.28 8.22
N SER A 371 28.56 2.55 8.17
CA SER A 371 27.68 3.63 7.68
C SER A 371 27.40 3.46 6.18
N LYS A 372 26.45 4.22 5.64
CA LYS A 372 26.14 4.19 4.20
C LYS A 372 27.33 4.63 3.35
N GLU A 373 28.06 5.64 3.84
CA GLU A 373 29.24 6.21 3.20
C GLU A 373 30.38 5.20 3.17
N GLU A 374 30.70 4.57 4.30
CA GLU A 374 31.72 3.53 4.40
C GLU A 374 31.41 2.33 3.51
N ALA A 375 30.15 1.87 3.51
CA ALA A 375 29.72 0.76 2.66
C ALA A 375 29.84 1.12 1.16
N ARG A 376 29.46 2.35 0.77
CA ARG A 376 29.59 2.83 -0.61
C ARG A 376 31.06 2.87 -1.04
N GLU A 377 31.95 3.41 -0.22
CA GLU A 377 33.39 3.49 -0.50
C GLU A 377 33.99 2.08 -0.62
N TYR A 378 33.71 1.18 0.33
CA TYR A 378 34.18 -0.20 0.31
C TYR A 378 33.75 -0.93 -0.97
N PHE A 379 32.45 -0.91 -1.30
CA PHE A 379 31.93 -1.62 -2.47
C PHE A 379 32.16 -0.90 -3.82
N ASN A 380 32.78 0.25 -3.85
CA ASN A 380 33.32 0.83 -5.08
C ASN A 380 34.53 0.02 -5.59
N THR A 381 35.28 -0.63 -4.71
CA THR A 381 36.48 -1.41 -5.05
C THR A 381 36.29 -2.92 -4.82
N ALA A 382 35.58 -3.31 -3.76
CA ALA A 382 35.29 -4.70 -3.45
C ALA A 382 34.06 -5.20 -4.23
N GLN A 383 34.28 -6.17 -5.12
CA GLN A 383 33.19 -6.82 -5.85
C GLN A 383 32.83 -8.14 -5.18
N ILE A 384 31.55 -8.53 -5.28
CA ILE A 384 31.13 -9.88 -4.91
C ILE A 384 31.56 -10.85 -6.02
N GLU A 385 32.38 -11.81 -5.66
CA GLU A 385 32.79 -12.86 -6.58
C GLU A 385 31.64 -13.82 -6.85
N LEU A 386 31.27 -13.96 -8.12
CA LEU A 386 30.26 -14.91 -8.58
C LEU A 386 30.96 -16.08 -9.28
N PRO A 387 30.63 -17.34 -8.98
CA PRO A 387 31.08 -18.49 -9.76
C PRO A 387 30.72 -18.36 -11.25
N GLU A 388 31.50 -19.02 -12.10
CA GLU A 388 31.20 -19.04 -13.54
C GLU A 388 29.78 -19.55 -13.80
N ASN A 389 29.04 -18.87 -14.68
CA ASN A 389 27.64 -19.18 -15.00
C ASN A 389 26.71 -19.26 -13.75
N TYR A 390 27.03 -18.52 -12.70
CA TYR A 390 26.29 -18.54 -11.43
C TYR A 390 24.78 -18.46 -11.62
N TYR A 391 24.28 -17.42 -12.29
CA TYR A 391 22.84 -17.21 -12.47
C TYR A 391 22.18 -18.29 -13.33
N ALA A 392 22.81 -18.72 -14.43
CA ALA A 392 22.28 -19.79 -15.26
C ALA A 392 22.14 -21.11 -14.48
N ASN A 393 23.14 -21.44 -13.66
CA ASN A 393 23.09 -22.64 -12.81
C ASN A 393 22.04 -22.48 -11.68
N ALA A 394 21.95 -21.28 -11.08
CA ALA A 394 21.01 -21.02 -10.02
C ALA A 394 19.55 -20.97 -10.49
N PHE A 395 19.23 -20.50 -11.69
CA PHE A 395 17.87 -20.49 -12.21
C PHE A 395 17.39 -21.83 -12.78
N ARG A 396 18.27 -22.77 -13.06
CA ARG A 396 17.91 -24.06 -13.69
C ARG A 396 16.75 -24.80 -12.99
N PRO A 397 16.66 -24.91 -11.66
CA PRO A 397 15.59 -25.62 -10.98
C PRO A 397 14.26 -24.83 -10.92
N LEU A 398 14.20 -23.61 -11.46
CA LEU A 398 13.07 -22.69 -11.36
C LEU A 398 12.26 -22.58 -12.67
N ALA A 399 12.33 -23.61 -13.52
CA ALA A 399 11.66 -23.63 -14.83
C ALA A 399 10.10 -23.55 -14.73
N SER A 400 9.52 -23.83 -13.56
CA SER A 400 8.09 -23.66 -13.30
C SER A 400 7.59 -22.22 -13.56
N ILE A 401 8.48 -21.21 -13.46
CA ILE A 401 8.18 -19.81 -13.76
C ILE A 401 7.88 -19.60 -15.25
N ASN A 402 8.36 -20.49 -16.11
CA ASN A 402 8.11 -20.46 -17.56
C ASN A 402 6.95 -21.38 -17.99
N THR A 403 6.04 -21.72 -17.09
CA THR A 403 4.85 -22.54 -17.37
C THR A 403 3.57 -21.70 -17.25
N MET A 404 2.50 -22.14 -17.90
CA MET A 404 1.19 -21.45 -17.82
C MET A 404 0.70 -21.34 -16.39
N ALA A 405 0.97 -22.30 -15.51
CA ALA A 405 0.61 -22.25 -14.09
C ALA A 405 1.17 -21.02 -13.35
N ALA A 406 2.28 -20.45 -13.83
CA ALA A 406 2.85 -19.23 -13.26
C ALA A 406 1.93 -18.02 -13.34
N LEU A 407 0.99 -17.98 -14.28
CA LEU A 407 0.02 -16.87 -14.43
C LEU A 407 -0.93 -16.73 -13.23
N TYR A 408 -1.14 -17.79 -12.46
CA TYR A 408 -1.90 -17.71 -11.21
C TYR A 408 -1.16 -16.94 -10.10
N ASN A 409 0.12 -16.65 -10.31
CA ASN A 409 0.95 -15.96 -9.33
C ASN A 409 1.08 -14.46 -9.68
N SER A 410 0.45 -13.60 -8.87
CA SER A 410 0.54 -12.14 -9.03
C SER A 410 1.97 -11.60 -8.96
N LYS A 411 2.90 -12.31 -8.30
CA LYS A 411 4.31 -11.90 -8.22
C LYS A 411 5.02 -11.83 -9.57
N LEU A 412 4.52 -12.50 -10.60
CA LEU A 412 5.10 -12.38 -11.95
C LEU A 412 5.13 -10.93 -12.45
N SER A 413 4.13 -10.14 -12.11
CA SER A 413 4.05 -8.72 -12.51
C SER A 413 5.18 -7.86 -11.94
N GLU A 414 5.78 -8.28 -10.83
CA GLU A 414 6.95 -7.65 -10.22
C GLU A 414 8.24 -8.40 -10.58
N LEU A 415 8.20 -9.72 -10.54
CA LEU A 415 9.37 -10.58 -10.74
C LEU A 415 10.00 -10.35 -12.11
N ILE A 416 9.19 -10.36 -13.18
CA ILE A 416 9.69 -10.21 -14.55
C ILE A 416 10.34 -8.85 -14.76
N PRO A 417 9.65 -7.70 -14.61
CA PRO A 417 10.21 -6.40 -14.97
C PRO A 417 11.35 -5.95 -14.06
N TYR A 418 11.31 -6.27 -12.76
CA TYR A 418 12.26 -5.71 -11.79
C TYR A 418 13.44 -6.63 -11.49
N TYR A 419 13.28 -7.96 -11.62
CA TYR A 419 14.30 -8.91 -11.19
C TYR A 419 14.84 -9.81 -12.29
N LEU A 420 14.00 -10.26 -13.22
CA LEU A 420 14.39 -11.25 -14.22
C LEU A 420 14.71 -10.68 -15.61
N ARG A 421 14.14 -9.54 -16.01
CA ARG A 421 14.35 -8.96 -17.34
C ARG A 421 15.83 -8.82 -17.71
N ARG A 422 16.65 -8.40 -16.77
CA ARG A 422 18.11 -8.24 -16.97
C ARG A 422 18.87 -9.55 -16.99
N ARG A 423 18.20 -10.67 -16.77
CA ARG A 423 18.74 -12.03 -16.68
C ARG A 423 18.22 -12.95 -17.78
N THR A 424 17.64 -12.39 -18.84
CA THR A 424 17.01 -13.18 -19.92
C THR A 424 17.98 -14.15 -20.58
N ASP A 425 19.23 -13.75 -20.82
CA ASP A 425 20.27 -14.61 -21.40
C ASP A 425 20.64 -15.79 -20.47
N GLU A 426 20.78 -15.51 -19.17
CA GLU A 426 21.04 -16.55 -18.16
C GLU A 426 19.87 -17.50 -18.02
N LEU A 427 18.64 -17.00 -18.11
CA LEU A 427 17.43 -17.82 -18.08
C LEU A 427 17.31 -18.70 -19.33
N THR A 428 17.63 -18.17 -20.50
CA THR A 428 17.71 -18.95 -21.74
C THR A 428 18.72 -20.10 -21.61
N LYS A 429 19.91 -19.84 -21.06
CA LYS A 429 20.91 -20.87 -20.78
C LYS A 429 20.44 -21.85 -19.72
N ALA A 430 19.78 -21.35 -18.67
CA ALA A 430 19.29 -22.17 -17.56
C ALA A 430 18.24 -23.19 -18.01
N TRP A 431 17.28 -22.75 -18.82
CA TRP A 431 16.13 -23.56 -19.24
C TRP A 431 16.27 -24.19 -20.63
N GLY A 432 17.34 -23.87 -21.38
CA GLY A 432 17.59 -24.39 -22.71
C GLY A 432 16.58 -23.99 -23.78
N THR A 433 15.86 -22.89 -23.55
CA THR A 433 14.84 -22.34 -24.45
C THR A 433 14.71 -20.84 -24.27
N ASP A 434 14.31 -20.15 -25.34
CA ASP A 434 13.90 -18.73 -25.37
C ASP A 434 12.39 -18.57 -25.62
N LYS A 435 11.62 -19.67 -25.43
CA LYS A 435 10.17 -19.76 -25.64
C LYS A 435 9.46 -20.12 -24.35
N GLY A 436 8.18 -19.74 -24.27
CA GLY A 436 7.29 -19.99 -23.15
C GLY A 436 6.79 -18.72 -22.53
N ILE A 437 5.92 -18.86 -21.53
CA ILE A 437 5.12 -17.74 -21.00
C ILE A 437 5.98 -16.63 -20.40
N TYR A 438 7.10 -16.97 -19.72
CA TYR A 438 8.03 -15.98 -19.23
C TYR A 438 8.58 -15.09 -20.35
N PHE A 439 9.07 -15.72 -21.42
CA PHE A 439 9.68 -15.00 -22.56
C PHE A 439 8.67 -14.18 -23.32
N ASP A 440 7.45 -14.69 -23.51
CA ASP A 440 6.35 -13.95 -24.17
C ASP A 440 5.96 -12.69 -23.38
N ILE A 441 5.78 -12.84 -22.06
CA ILE A 441 5.47 -11.71 -21.17
C ILE A 441 6.64 -10.72 -21.12
N ASN A 442 7.87 -11.22 -21.03
CA ASN A 442 9.04 -10.33 -20.98
C ASN A 442 9.17 -9.52 -22.27
N LYS A 443 9.09 -10.14 -23.44
CA LYS A 443 9.13 -9.46 -24.75
C LYS A 443 7.99 -8.44 -24.88
N ALA A 444 6.75 -8.85 -24.54
CA ALA A 444 5.61 -7.92 -24.53
C ALA A 444 5.83 -6.72 -23.59
N GLY A 445 6.36 -7.00 -22.40
CA GLY A 445 6.64 -5.97 -21.40
C GLY A 445 7.76 -5.01 -21.80
N GLU A 446 8.78 -5.45 -22.53
CA GLU A 446 9.83 -4.59 -23.10
C GLU A 446 9.24 -3.63 -24.14
N LEU A 447 8.42 -4.15 -25.06
CA LEU A 447 7.72 -3.35 -26.05
C LEU A 447 6.80 -2.32 -25.38
N TYR A 448 6.03 -2.76 -24.37
CA TYR A 448 5.15 -1.88 -23.60
C TYR A 448 5.93 -0.81 -22.80
N SER A 449 7.11 -1.14 -22.27
CA SER A 449 7.96 -0.18 -21.58
C SER A 449 8.45 0.93 -22.51
N SER A 450 8.83 0.61 -23.75
CA SER A 450 9.20 1.63 -24.76
C SER A 450 8.02 2.57 -25.03
N ILE A 451 6.80 2.06 -25.13
CA ILE A 451 5.58 2.85 -25.31
C ILE A 451 5.35 3.78 -24.11
N LYS A 452 5.52 3.28 -22.89
CA LYS A 452 5.45 4.10 -21.66
C LYS A 452 6.47 5.23 -21.62
N GLU A 453 7.61 5.06 -22.26
CA GLU A 453 8.65 6.06 -22.40
C GLU A 453 8.43 6.97 -23.63
N PHE A 454 7.20 7.04 -24.12
CA PHE A 454 6.78 7.82 -25.28
C PHE A 454 7.56 7.50 -26.57
N THR A 455 8.01 6.26 -26.70
CA THR A 455 8.68 5.76 -27.91
C THR A 455 7.75 4.79 -28.65
N PRO A 456 7.19 5.17 -29.81
CA PRO A 456 6.38 4.27 -30.64
C PRO A 456 7.19 3.04 -31.10
N LEU A 457 6.48 1.97 -31.40
CA LEU A 457 7.08 0.74 -31.91
C LEU A 457 7.79 0.98 -33.25
N THR A 458 9.00 0.40 -33.39
CA THR A 458 9.72 0.33 -34.66
C THR A 458 9.23 -0.83 -35.52
N ALA A 459 9.63 -0.87 -36.80
CA ALA A 459 9.31 -1.97 -37.70
C ALA A 459 9.87 -3.33 -37.18
N GLU A 460 11.06 -3.33 -36.63
CA GLU A 460 11.67 -4.51 -36.02
C GLU A 460 10.90 -4.98 -34.79
N GLN A 461 10.42 -4.06 -33.97
CA GLN A 461 9.61 -4.36 -32.79
C GLN A 461 8.22 -4.92 -33.17
N GLU A 462 7.63 -4.46 -34.28
CA GLU A 462 6.38 -5.04 -34.83
C GLU A 462 6.58 -6.50 -35.28
N VAL A 463 7.75 -6.85 -35.82
CA VAL A 463 8.08 -8.25 -36.16
C VAL A 463 8.15 -9.11 -34.90
N ILE A 464 8.79 -8.61 -33.84
CA ILE A 464 8.83 -9.31 -32.54
C ILE A 464 7.41 -9.47 -31.99
N LEU A 465 6.63 -8.40 -31.98
CA LEU A 465 5.26 -8.41 -31.50
C LEU A 465 4.38 -9.46 -32.22
N ALA A 466 4.56 -9.63 -33.51
CA ALA A 466 3.80 -10.60 -34.30
C ALA A 466 4.07 -12.07 -33.89
N THR A 467 5.15 -12.36 -33.14
CA THR A 467 5.47 -13.71 -32.65
C THR A 467 4.79 -14.04 -31.32
N LEU A 468 4.22 -13.04 -30.63
CA LEU A 468 3.65 -13.19 -29.29
C LEU A 468 2.22 -13.74 -29.33
N PRO A 469 1.65 -14.21 -28.22
CA PRO A 469 0.24 -14.57 -28.13
C PRO A 469 -0.68 -13.42 -28.58
N PRO A 470 -1.78 -13.70 -29.31
CA PRO A 470 -2.65 -12.66 -29.89
C PRO A 470 -3.14 -11.61 -28.88
N ALA A 471 -3.43 -12.03 -27.65
CA ALA A 471 -3.87 -11.13 -26.60
C ALA A 471 -2.78 -10.11 -26.21
N CYS A 472 -1.52 -10.54 -26.10
CA CYS A 472 -0.38 -9.66 -25.87
C CYS A 472 -0.16 -8.70 -27.05
N GLN A 473 -0.32 -9.21 -28.30
CA GLN A 473 -0.20 -8.38 -29.49
C GLN A 473 -1.23 -7.24 -29.48
N ASN A 474 -2.50 -7.55 -29.18
CA ASN A 474 -3.57 -6.56 -29.17
C ASN A 474 -3.34 -5.50 -28.09
N GLU A 475 -2.97 -5.90 -26.86
CA GLU A 475 -2.72 -4.96 -25.77
C GLU A 475 -1.56 -4.00 -26.07
N VAL A 476 -0.45 -4.51 -26.61
CA VAL A 476 0.70 -3.69 -26.97
C VAL A 476 0.37 -2.76 -28.16
N ARG A 477 -0.37 -3.24 -29.18
CA ARG A 477 -0.79 -2.39 -30.31
C ARG A 477 -1.77 -1.31 -29.87
N ASP A 478 -2.72 -1.64 -29.01
CA ASP A 478 -3.67 -0.65 -28.47
C ASP A 478 -2.94 0.44 -27.70
N ALA A 479 -1.96 0.07 -26.87
CA ALA A 479 -1.11 1.01 -26.16
C ALA A 479 -0.31 1.90 -27.14
N ASN A 480 0.28 1.32 -28.19
CA ASN A 480 1.01 2.07 -29.21
C ASN A 480 0.10 3.04 -29.98
N ASN A 481 -1.08 2.60 -30.38
CA ASN A 481 -2.08 3.44 -31.05
C ASN A 481 -2.53 4.60 -30.15
N GLN A 482 -2.71 4.36 -28.87
CA GLN A 482 -3.03 5.41 -27.89
C GLN A 482 -1.87 6.39 -27.71
N LEU A 483 -0.63 5.90 -27.68
CA LEU A 483 0.57 6.74 -27.65
C LEU A 483 0.62 7.65 -28.88
N LEU A 484 0.44 7.12 -30.10
CA LEU A 484 0.45 7.91 -31.33
C LEU A 484 -0.57 9.04 -31.29
N LYS A 485 -1.81 8.75 -30.82
CA LYS A 485 -2.85 9.77 -30.63
C LYS A 485 -2.42 10.84 -29.61
N THR A 486 -1.78 10.41 -28.51
CA THR A 486 -1.28 11.33 -27.47
C THR A 486 -0.18 12.23 -28.01
N LEU A 487 0.77 11.69 -28.76
CA LEU A 487 1.85 12.46 -29.38
C LEU A 487 1.31 13.54 -30.35
N GLU A 488 0.31 13.19 -31.16
CA GLU A 488 -0.36 14.14 -32.05
C GLU A 488 -1.15 15.21 -31.28
N ALA A 489 -1.82 14.83 -30.20
CA ALA A 489 -2.52 15.77 -29.33
C ALA A 489 -1.55 16.73 -28.63
N ASN A 490 -0.40 16.22 -28.14
CA ASN A 490 0.61 17.01 -27.46
C ASN A 490 1.18 18.14 -28.33
N LYS A 491 1.31 17.94 -29.64
CA LYS A 491 1.77 18.98 -30.59
C LYS A 491 0.88 20.23 -30.60
N LYS A 492 -0.37 20.11 -30.16
CA LYS A 492 -1.37 21.20 -30.15
C LYS A 492 -1.56 21.84 -28.78
N LYS A 493 -0.96 21.27 -27.73
CA LYS A 493 -1.10 21.79 -26.37
C LYS A 493 -0.25 23.03 -26.17
N THR A 494 -0.75 23.94 -25.36
CA THR A 494 -0.11 25.20 -24.94
C THR A 494 -0.16 25.32 -23.42
N GLY A 495 0.43 26.39 -22.89
CA GLY A 495 0.42 26.65 -21.44
C GLY A 495 1.66 26.14 -20.70
N PHE A 496 2.65 25.66 -21.44
CA PHE A 496 3.96 25.29 -20.91
C PHE A 496 5.08 25.92 -21.74
N THR A 497 6.21 26.15 -21.09
CA THR A 497 7.43 26.68 -21.74
C THR A 497 8.62 25.80 -21.38
N ILE A 498 9.38 25.39 -22.38
CA ILE A 498 10.66 24.73 -22.19
C ILE A 498 11.72 25.82 -22.14
N ASN A 499 12.48 25.85 -21.06
CA ASN A 499 13.53 26.81 -20.84
C ASN A 499 14.90 26.13 -20.85
N GLU A 500 15.89 26.79 -21.44
CA GLU A 500 17.29 26.39 -21.30
C GLU A 500 17.96 27.20 -20.20
N VAL A 501 18.87 26.53 -19.50
CA VAL A 501 19.78 27.19 -18.58
C VAL A 501 20.94 27.72 -19.38
N GLY A 502 21.21 29.03 -19.30
CA GLY A 502 22.39 29.63 -19.96
C GLY A 502 23.71 29.03 -19.44
N ASN A 503 24.79 29.39 -20.09
CA ASN A 503 26.13 28.99 -19.63
C ASN A 503 26.52 29.79 -18.37
N VAL A 504 26.06 29.31 -17.20
CA VAL A 504 26.30 29.92 -15.89
C VAL A 504 26.99 28.93 -14.96
N SER A 505 27.67 29.43 -13.93
CA SER A 505 28.24 28.59 -12.89
C SER A 505 27.14 27.89 -12.08
N ASN A 506 27.48 26.81 -11.39
CA ASN A 506 26.51 26.12 -10.52
C ASN A 506 26.00 27.04 -9.40
N GLU A 507 26.87 27.93 -8.87
CA GLU A 507 26.53 28.90 -7.83
C GLU A 507 25.46 29.90 -8.31
N GLU A 508 25.51 30.30 -9.57
CA GLU A 508 24.60 31.26 -10.19
C GLU A 508 23.36 30.59 -10.80
N LEU A 509 23.38 29.26 -10.93
CA LEU A 509 22.35 28.48 -11.60
C LEU A 509 20.92 28.81 -11.14
N PHE A 510 20.66 28.70 -9.84
CA PHE A 510 19.32 28.93 -9.32
C PHE A 510 18.87 30.37 -9.44
N SER A 511 19.76 31.32 -9.14
CA SER A 511 19.50 32.74 -9.30
C SER A 511 19.23 33.12 -10.76
N SER A 512 19.95 32.52 -11.71
CA SER A 512 19.71 32.71 -13.15
C SER A 512 18.31 32.21 -13.56
N ILE A 513 17.90 31.05 -13.08
CA ILE A 513 16.57 30.48 -13.37
C ILE A 513 15.47 31.44 -12.85
N ILE A 514 15.51 31.83 -11.57
CA ILE A 514 14.43 32.61 -10.94
C ILE A 514 14.45 34.09 -11.34
N SER A 515 15.59 34.63 -11.76
CA SER A 515 15.71 36.03 -12.15
C SER A 515 14.79 36.45 -13.29
N LYS A 516 14.43 35.50 -14.17
CA LYS A 516 13.45 35.68 -15.26
C LYS A 516 12.05 36.07 -14.77
N TYR A 517 11.75 35.80 -13.50
CA TYR A 517 10.42 35.94 -12.91
C TYR A 517 10.39 36.93 -11.73
N ARG A 518 11.34 37.85 -11.66
CA ARG A 518 11.39 38.92 -10.65
C ARG A 518 10.06 39.65 -10.53
N GLY A 519 9.66 39.98 -9.31
CA GLY A 519 8.39 40.67 -9.02
C GLY A 519 7.19 39.74 -8.96
N LYS A 520 7.37 38.44 -9.19
CA LYS A 520 6.32 37.42 -9.07
C LYS A 520 6.63 36.45 -7.94
N VAL A 521 5.60 35.85 -7.37
CA VAL A 521 5.75 34.73 -6.46
C VAL A 521 5.96 33.46 -7.27
N ILE A 522 6.92 32.61 -6.89
CA ILE A 522 7.27 31.42 -7.65
C ILE A 522 7.03 30.18 -6.78
N LEU A 523 6.23 29.24 -7.29
CA LEU A 523 6.16 27.88 -6.76
C LEU A 523 7.10 26.98 -7.59
N VAL A 524 8.21 26.56 -7.00
CA VAL A 524 9.13 25.61 -7.62
C VAL A 524 8.77 24.21 -7.21
N ASP A 525 8.70 23.29 -8.19
CA ASP A 525 8.53 21.84 -7.99
C ASP A 525 9.75 21.11 -8.56
N PHE A 526 10.55 20.52 -7.68
CA PHE A 526 11.58 19.55 -8.06
C PHE A 526 10.94 18.20 -8.23
N TRP A 527 10.93 17.67 -9.44
CA TRP A 527 10.19 16.47 -9.80
C TRP A 527 10.96 15.56 -10.74
N ALA A 528 10.42 14.37 -11.04
CA ALA A 528 10.95 13.49 -12.07
C ALA A 528 9.81 12.73 -12.78
N THR A 529 10.04 12.35 -14.04
CA THR A 529 9.05 11.62 -14.85
C THR A 529 8.68 10.25 -14.28
N TRP A 530 9.61 9.59 -13.63
CA TRP A 530 9.43 8.30 -12.97
C TRP A 530 8.77 8.40 -11.57
N CYS A 531 8.64 9.62 -11.02
CA CYS A 531 8.10 9.85 -9.68
C CYS A 531 6.56 9.77 -9.67
N GLY A 532 5.99 8.68 -9.22
CA GLY A 532 4.54 8.50 -9.10
C GLY A 532 3.83 9.58 -8.27
N PRO A 533 4.28 9.89 -7.03
CA PRO A 533 3.73 10.97 -6.22
C PRO A 533 3.78 12.35 -6.90
N CYS A 534 4.85 12.66 -7.66
CA CYS A 534 4.95 13.92 -8.42
C CYS A 534 3.85 14.01 -9.48
N ARG A 535 3.63 12.93 -10.23
CA ARG A 535 2.60 12.87 -11.28
C ARG A 535 1.20 13.03 -10.71
N MET A 536 0.91 12.42 -9.56
CA MET A 536 -0.36 12.60 -8.85
C MET A 536 -0.53 14.05 -8.38
N ALA A 537 0.51 14.64 -7.80
CA ALA A 537 0.51 16.03 -7.35
C ALA A 537 0.24 17.01 -8.51
N ASN A 538 0.94 16.84 -9.64
CA ASN A 538 0.75 17.69 -10.82
C ASN A 538 -0.70 17.67 -11.32
N LYS A 539 -1.34 16.50 -11.34
CA LYS A 539 -2.77 16.37 -11.68
C LYS A 539 -3.67 17.04 -10.65
N ALA A 540 -3.39 16.86 -9.36
CA ALA A 540 -4.16 17.45 -8.27
C ALA A 540 -4.08 18.99 -8.23
N MET A 541 -2.96 19.56 -8.70
CA MET A 541 -2.72 21.02 -8.73
C MET A 541 -3.46 21.76 -9.85
N LEU A 542 -3.99 21.08 -10.87
CA LEU A 542 -4.66 21.73 -12.00
C LEU A 542 -5.82 22.66 -11.59
N PRO A 543 -6.75 22.27 -10.69
CA PRO A 543 -7.83 23.16 -10.25
C PRO A 543 -7.31 24.41 -9.54
N LEU A 544 -6.25 24.29 -8.72
CA LEU A 544 -5.65 25.42 -8.04
C LEU A 544 -5.01 26.41 -9.03
N LYS A 545 -4.36 25.92 -10.07
CA LYS A 545 -3.78 26.78 -11.12
C LYS A 545 -4.84 27.57 -11.85
N GLU A 546 -5.99 26.97 -12.15
CA GLU A 546 -7.14 27.70 -12.74
C GLU A 546 -7.74 28.72 -11.76
N GLU A 547 -7.88 28.36 -10.47
CA GLU A 547 -8.37 29.28 -9.43
C GLU A 547 -7.48 30.51 -9.28
N LEU A 548 -6.15 30.33 -9.35
CA LEU A 548 -5.17 31.40 -9.17
C LEU A 548 -4.75 32.07 -10.49
N LYS A 549 -5.43 31.74 -11.58
CA LYS A 549 -5.16 32.33 -12.90
C LYS A 549 -5.32 33.85 -12.88
N GLY A 550 -4.35 34.55 -13.43
CA GLY A 550 -4.32 36.02 -13.44
C GLY A 550 -3.63 36.65 -12.24
N LYS A 551 -3.21 35.87 -11.24
CA LYS A 551 -2.29 36.35 -10.19
C LYS A 551 -0.85 36.29 -10.69
N ASP A 552 0.02 37.17 -10.14
CA ASP A 552 1.46 37.17 -10.43
C ASP A 552 2.19 36.00 -9.77
N ILE A 553 1.79 34.78 -10.15
CA ILE A 553 2.35 33.53 -9.66
C ILE A 553 2.92 32.75 -10.83
N VAL A 554 4.14 32.25 -10.67
CA VAL A 554 4.83 31.38 -11.66
C VAL A 554 4.93 29.98 -11.08
N TYR A 555 4.55 28.99 -11.88
CA TYR A 555 4.77 27.57 -11.59
C TYR A 555 6.01 27.10 -12.34
N LEU A 556 7.06 26.79 -11.59
CA LEU A 556 8.38 26.46 -12.12
C LEU A 556 8.69 24.98 -11.81
N TYR A 557 8.99 24.20 -12.83
CA TYR A 557 9.27 22.77 -12.73
C TYR A 557 10.71 22.47 -13.08
N ILE A 558 11.44 21.86 -12.16
CA ILE A 558 12.85 21.51 -12.35
C ILE A 558 13.00 19.99 -12.28
N THR A 559 13.66 19.40 -13.26
CA THR A 559 14.00 17.97 -13.29
C THR A 559 15.45 17.76 -13.72
N GLY A 560 16.00 16.58 -13.49
CA GLY A 560 17.33 16.17 -13.92
C GLY A 560 17.32 15.17 -15.09
N GLU A 561 18.51 14.70 -15.49
CA GLU A 561 18.70 13.74 -16.60
C GLU A 561 18.16 12.36 -16.32
N THR A 562 17.89 12.01 -15.07
CA THR A 562 17.14 10.78 -14.70
C THR A 562 15.71 10.74 -15.26
N SER A 563 15.19 11.90 -15.71
CA SER A 563 13.99 12.02 -16.54
C SER A 563 14.38 11.97 -18.01
N PRO A 564 14.16 10.86 -18.75
CA PRO A 564 14.54 10.75 -20.16
C PRO A 564 13.90 11.87 -20.99
N LEU A 565 14.67 12.46 -21.90
CA LEU A 565 14.26 13.66 -22.65
C LEU A 565 12.90 13.48 -23.34
N LYS A 566 12.73 12.42 -24.11
CA LYS A 566 11.45 12.14 -24.82
C LYS A 566 10.28 12.01 -23.87
N THR A 567 10.46 11.32 -22.75
CA THR A 567 9.43 11.15 -21.73
C THR A 567 9.04 12.48 -21.12
N TRP A 568 10.04 13.29 -20.76
CA TRP A 568 9.84 14.61 -20.19
C TRP A 568 9.11 15.55 -21.18
N GLU A 569 9.58 15.67 -22.42
CA GLU A 569 8.97 16.51 -23.47
C GLU A 569 7.50 16.16 -23.73
N ASN A 570 7.13 14.89 -23.59
CA ASN A 570 5.77 14.42 -23.83
C ASN A 570 4.87 14.41 -22.58
N MET A 571 5.44 14.58 -21.39
CA MET A 571 4.67 14.72 -20.15
C MET A 571 4.35 16.18 -19.81
N ILE A 572 5.28 17.11 -20.07
CA ILE A 572 5.11 18.53 -19.71
C ILE A 572 3.94 19.25 -20.41
N PRO A 573 3.45 18.85 -21.61
CA PRO A 573 2.25 19.45 -22.19
C PRO A 573 0.99 19.36 -21.31
N ASP A 574 0.96 18.43 -20.37
CA ASP A 574 -0.10 18.30 -19.36
C ASP A 574 0.24 18.99 -18.02
N ILE A 575 1.42 19.62 -17.94
CA ILE A 575 1.91 20.30 -16.74
C ILE A 575 2.17 21.76 -17.08
N HIS A 576 1.14 22.60 -16.97
CA HIS A 576 1.24 24.02 -17.31
C HIS A 576 2.27 24.72 -16.42
N GLY A 577 3.18 25.49 -17.01
CA GLY A 577 4.20 26.25 -16.30
C GLY A 577 5.53 26.32 -17.05
N GLU A 578 6.57 26.72 -16.34
CA GLU A 578 7.93 26.93 -16.84
C GLU A 578 8.78 25.69 -16.50
N HIS A 579 9.40 25.06 -17.48
CA HIS A 579 10.10 23.80 -17.31
C HIS A 579 11.59 23.93 -17.60
N PHE A 580 12.40 23.38 -16.69
CA PHE A 580 13.84 23.26 -16.81
C PHE A 580 14.28 21.80 -16.65
N ARG A 581 15.11 21.30 -17.55
CA ARG A 581 15.76 20.01 -17.42
C ARG A 581 17.26 20.22 -17.28
N LEU A 582 17.79 19.91 -16.11
CA LEU A 582 19.17 20.15 -15.71
C LEU A 582 20.05 18.94 -16.02
N THR A 583 21.36 19.19 -16.21
CA THR A 583 22.34 18.11 -16.21
C THR A 583 22.46 17.47 -14.82
N ASP A 584 23.02 16.26 -14.74
CA ASP A 584 23.22 15.57 -13.45
C ASP A 584 24.08 16.39 -12.47
N ALA A 585 25.10 17.09 -12.96
CA ALA A 585 25.94 17.97 -12.15
C ALA A 585 25.15 19.17 -11.58
N GLN A 586 24.34 19.82 -12.41
CA GLN A 586 23.47 20.93 -11.99
C GLN A 586 22.38 20.47 -11.02
N TRP A 587 21.78 19.31 -11.29
CA TRP A 587 20.78 18.70 -10.42
C TRP A 587 21.36 18.37 -9.04
N SER A 588 22.53 17.73 -8.99
CA SER A 588 23.22 17.40 -7.74
C SER A 588 23.55 18.65 -6.95
N PHE A 589 24.06 19.70 -7.60
CA PHE A 589 24.37 20.96 -6.94
C PHE A 589 23.14 21.60 -6.28
N LEU A 590 22.00 21.66 -6.99
CA LEU A 590 20.76 22.17 -6.40
C LEU A 590 20.22 21.24 -5.31
N GLY A 591 20.40 19.94 -5.47
CA GLY A 591 20.07 18.93 -4.46
C GLY A 591 20.77 19.19 -3.13
N ASP A 592 22.07 19.45 -3.19
CA ASP A 592 22.89 19.78 -2.01
C ASP A 592 22.53 21.17 -1.44
N LYS A 593 22.37 22.16 -2.31
CA LYS A 593 22.04 23.54 -1.92
C LYS A 593 20.74 23.64 -1.14
N PHE A 594 19.72 22.89 -1.50
CA PHE A 594 18.39 22.90 -0.90
C PHE A 594 18.09 21.65 -0.07
N ASP A 595 19.07 20.83 0.27
CA ASP A 595 18.87 19.55 1.00
C ASP A 595 17.71 18.72 0.44
N ILE A 596 17.67 18.54 -0.90
CA ILE A 596 16.62 17.79 -1.59
C ILE A 596 16.87 16.30 -1.42
N ARG A 597 16.21 15.68 -0.45
CA ARG A 597 16.35 14.25 -0.14
C ARG A 597 15.42 13.34 -0.95
N GLY A 598 14.55 13.93 -1.76
CA GLY A 598 13.57 13.21 -2.57
C GLY A 598 12.65 14.13 -3.33
N VAL A 599 11.90 13.56 -4.25
CA VAL A 599 10.91 14.27 -5.07
C VAL A 599 9.50 13.72 -4.81
N PRO A 600 8.46 14.59 -4.84
CA PRO A 600 8.52 16.02 -5.11
C PRO A 600 9.10 16.82 -3.93
N THR A 601 9.79 17.91 -4.22
CA THR A 601 10.18 18.93 -3.23
C THR A 601 9.76 20.29 -3.73
N TYR A 602 9.02 21.04 -2.91
CA TYR A 602 8.48 22.35 -3.23
C TYR A 602 9.25 23.46 -2.55
N LEU A 603 9.53 24.55 -3.30
CA LEU A 603 9.95 25.85 -2.73
C LEU A 603 8.92 26.90 -3.08
N ILE A 604 8.66 27.82 -2.15
CA ILE A 604 7.90 29.06 -2.44
C ILE A 604 8.85 30.24 -2.28
N ILE A 605 8.91 31.05 -3.32
CA ILE A 605 9.86 32.17 -3.45
C ILE A 605 9.05 33.46 -3.54
N ASP A 606 9.48 34.49 -2.79
CA ASP A 606 8.86 35.79 -2.81
C ASP A 606 9.23 36.62 -4.07
N ARG A 607 8.66 37.82 -4.17
CA ARG A 607 8.86 38.74 -5.31
C ARG A 607 10.30 39.24 -5.42
N GLU A 608 11.06 39.23 -4.32
CA GLU A 608 12.46 39.62 -4.22
C GLU A 608 13.42 38.46 -4.57
N GLY A 609 12.91 37.23 -4.65
CA GLY A 609 13.71 36.03 -4.98
C GLY A 609 14.20 35.24 -3.77
N ASN A 610 13.64 35.48 -2.58
CA ASN A 610 14.01 34.75 -1.36
C ASN A 610 13.10 33.53 -1.17
N VAL A 611 13.70 32.40 -0.79
CA VAL A 611 12.96 31.19 -0.41
C VAL A 611 12.28 31.42 0.94
N LYS A 612 10.95 31.36 0.98
CA LYS A 612 10.12 31.52 2.17
C LYS A 612 9.61 30.22 2.76
N HIS A 613 9.42 29.22 1.92
CA HIS A 613 8.92 27.92 2.36
C HIS A 613 9.59 26.80 1.57
N GLN A 614 9.87 25.68 2.24
CA GLN A 614 10.36 24.45 1.62
C GLN A 614 9.64 23.24 2.22
N LYS A 615 9.24 22.30 1.35
CA LYS A 615 8.59 21.06 1.79
C LYS A 615 8.94 19.89 0.87
N THR A 616 9.48 18.82 1.43
CA THR A 616 9.63 17.54 0.74
C THR A 616 8.37 16.70 0.90
N GLY A 617 7.93 16.06 -0.18
CA GLY A 617 6.65 15.37 -0.32
C GLY A 617 5.51 16.32 -0.64
N PHE A 618 4.44 15.78 -1.25
CA PHE A 618 3.23 16.56 -1.56
C PHE A 618 2.35 16.71 -0.32
N PRO A 619 2.20 17.93 0.24
CA PRO A 619 1.44 18.13 1.47
C PRO A 619 -0.08 18.23 1.23
N GLY A 620 -0.52 18.17 -0.03
CA GLY A 620 -1.88 18.43 -0.46
C GLY A 620 -2.11 19.85 -0.97
N VAL A 621 -3.11 20.01 -1.86
CA VAL A 621 -3.42 21.27 -2.56
C VAL A 621 -3.75 22.39 -1.59
N ALA A 622 -4.52 22.11 -0.54
CA ALA A 622 -4.96 23.11 0.43
C ALA A 622 -3.76 23.74 1.17
N GLN A 623 -2.80 22.92 1.60
CA GLN A 623 -1.62 23.42 2.30
C GLN A 623 -0.69 24.20 1.36
N ILE A 624 -0.49 23.74 0.11
CA ILE A 624 0.28 24.50 -0.88
C ILE A 624 -0.38 25.86 -1.13
N LYS A 625 -1.71 25.90 -1.29
CA LYS A 625 -2.45 27.14 -1.47
C LYS A 625 -2.26 28.10 -0.28
N GLU A 626 -2.40 27.60 0.93
CA GLU A 626 -2.23 28.39 2.16
C GLU A 626 -0.84 29.03 2.23
N GLU A 627 0.22 28.23 2.06
CA GLU A 627 1.60 28.73 2.12
C GLU A 627 1.93 29.69 0.95
N LEU A 628 1.40 29.40 -0.24
CA LEU A 628 1.59 30.26 -1.42
C LEU A 628 0.93 31.63 -1.22
N MET A 629 -0.28 31.67 -0.65
CA MET A 629 -1.00 32.93 -0.41
C MET A 629 -0.38 33.74 0.71
N LYS A 630 0.20 33.13 1.77
CA LYS A 630 0.98 33.85 2.80
C LYS A 630 2.17 34.62 2.24
N VAL A 631 2.76 34.14 1.13
CA VAL A 631 3.89 34.79 0.47
C VAL A 631 3.41 35.79 -0.61
N TYR A 632 2.20 35.55 -1.16
CA TYR A 632 1.62 36.40 -2.21
C TYR A 632 1.09 37.74 -1.65
N ASP A 633 0.40 37.68 -0.51
CA ASP A 633 -0.21 38.85 0.19
C ASP A 633 0.83 39.66 0.97
#